data_680f5ac282bd732bcacb4d35f5e2bc95
#
_entry.id   680f5ac282bd732bcacb4d35f5e2bc95
#
_cell.length_a   1.000
_cell.length_b   1.000
_cell.length_c   1.000
_cell.angle_alpha   90.00
_cell.angle_beta   90.00
_cell.angle_gamma   90.00
#
_symmetry.space_group_name_H-M   'P 1'
#
loop_
_entity.id
_entity.type
_entity.pdbx_description
1 polymer ?
#
loop_
_entity_poly.entity_id
_entity_poly.type
_entity_poly.pdbx_seq_one_letter_code
_entity_poly.pdbx_strand_id
1 'polypeptide(L)'
;MNKCYNNILLASIILSLLIPGKHALGQWNTNPAVNTPVCTTPVSNQYFPQLVPDDAGGAYIVWMETTDGNSSQVYAQHLSAQGNRLWAAAGIPITPVPGLYSQQQIVTDNSGGAIISWIDVAGATIKHYVQKISANGQLQWNSSGVAVCAAENTQMFFYQLLADGRGGAILIWNDGRNGPNEVFAQRIGSDGTQRWPAEGLACTPPFTNYSSYEAVTDSTGGMKICWTMTTGLATRNDVFVQHINGQGLAQWGAQGINICSAAKDQLYCKIVRDAGGNVIVIWQDFRLDPVRSQIYGQRMAPGGNPLWEPGGVLLADSVVATSTIAKIVTDTLGGVHLAWLDNFMPLPSDTAHLFGLHVDSMGTTLGSKKEIAVWHDLQMPVDFEFVPDFKGGAFVSWTQPSLLNPVGNVYEIYDVYAQHLLTDGSTEFPLSGQPVSSAPLTQYYQQMVCDSNGVAILAWSDIRNGADFDLYASTLSLQSALPVTWLSFSGLAVQSAVLLKWETADEINNKGFIIQRSANGTSFDSIGFKPASNTPGQSSYAFTDIHPLQGSNFYRLNQVDLDGKTEYSRTIRVNTRRENTVGLFPNPASGQLFLQGNVANSIICMYAQDGRRIKEIRSGSSQVVTIDISGLMAGIYYVSITNADDKKVSTVKFIKQ
;
A
#
# COMPACT_ATOMS: atom_id res chain seq x y z
N MET A 1 81.28 31.92 -0.52
CA MET A 1 80.66 32.88 0.49
C MET A 1 79.35 33.33 -0.11
N ASN A 2 78.27 32.92 0.42
CA ASN A 2 77.02 33.59 0.65
C ASN A 2 75.93 32.53 0.84
N LYS A 3 75.43 32.50 2.07
CA LYS A 3 74.31 31.66 2.52
C LYS A 3 73.01 32.29 2.02
N CYS A 4 72.18 31.54 1.30
CA CYS A 4 70.76 31.85 1.06
C CYS A 4 69.92 31.08 2.04
N TYR A 5 69.14 31.82 2.85
CA TYR A 5 68.08 31.30 3.72
C TYR A 5 66.86 31.00 2.90
N ASN A 6 66.39 29.75 2.93
CA ASN A 6 65.10 29.36 2.41
C ASN A 6 64.02 29.56 3.47
N ASN A 7 63.09 30.48 3.24
CA ASN A 7 61.85 30.62 3.96
C ASN A 7 60.85 29.57 3.42
N ILE A 8 60.50 28.61 4.26
CA ILE A 8 59.40 27.66 3.98
C ILE A 8 58.16 28.30 4.51
N LEU A 9 57.29 28.77 3.58
CA LEU A 9 55.88 29.11 3.88
C LEU A 9 55.10 27.81 4.05
N LEU A 10 54.66 27.50 5.27
CA LEU A 10 53.63 26.45 5.49
C LEU A 10 52.27 27.02 5.02
N ALA A 11 51.84 26.59 3.85
CA ALA A 11 50.45 26.75 3.40
C ALA A 11 49.59 25.68 4.07
N SER A 12 48.81 26.06 5.07
CA SER A 12 47.76 25.21 5.66
C SER A 12 46.64 25.01 4.64
N ILE A 13 46.62 23.90 3.95
CA ILE A 13 45.48 23.45 3.13
C ILE A 13 44.41 22.99 4.11
N ILE A 14 43.42 23.80 4.34
CA ILE A 14 42.14 23.39 4.95
C ILE A 14 41.42 22.51 3.92
N LEU A 15 41.58 21.21 4.04
CA LEU A 15 40.79 20.21 3.31
C LEU A 15 39.38 20.22 3.94
N SER A 16 38.49 21.04 3.39
CA SER A 16 37.06 20.93 3.70
C SER A 16 36.58 19.58 3.19
N LEU A 17 36.48 18.61 4.09
CA LEU A 17 35.68 17.39 3.87
C LEU A 17 34.26 17.82 3.53
N LEU A 18 33.96 17.92 2.26
CA LEU A 18 32.59 17.82 1.77
C LEU A 18 32.09 16.43 2.18
N ILE A 19 31.46 16.36 3.34
CA ILE A 19 30.56 15.25 3.67
C ILE A 19 29.49 15.32 2.57
N PRO A 20 29.38 14.34 1.67
CA PRO A 20 28.24 14.31 0.77
C PRO A 20 27.02 14.31 1.68
N GLY A 21 26.20 15.36 1.58
CA GLY A 21 24.91 15.39 2.23
C GLY A 21 24.26 14.06 1.89
N LYS A 22 23.84 13.29 2.89
CA LYS A 22 22.93 12.18 2.70
C LYS A 22 21.72 12.82 2.05
N HIS A 23 21.62 12.74 0.72
CA HIS A 23 20.35 12.93 0.07
C HIS A 23 19.43 11.95 0.78
N ALA A 24 18.44 12.45 1.48
CA ALA A 24 17.34 11.63 1.93
C ALA A 24 16.88 10.89 0.68
N LEU A 25 17.11 9.59 0.62
CA LEU A 25 16.57 8.74 -0.45
C LEU A 25 15.07 8.99 -0.39
N GLY A 26 14.50 9.53 -1.47
CA GLY A 26 13.06 9.75 -1.55
C GLY A 26 12.38 8.42 -1.22
N GLN A 27 11.46 8.44 -0.30
CA GLN A 27 10.59 7.33 0.02
C GLN A 27 9.21 7.67 -0.51
N TRP A 28 8.48 6.69 -1.00
CA TRP A 28 7.08 6.89 -1.35
C TRP A 28 6.36 7.60 -0.22
N ASN A 29 5.67 8.68 -0.54
CA ASN A 29 4.85 9.36 0.45
C ASN A 29 3.52 8.63 0.58
N THR A 30 3.42 7.76 1.57
CA THR A 30 2.22 6.97 1.87
C THR A 30 1.22 7.70 2.75
N ASN A 31 1.49 8.95 3.16
CA ASN A 31 0.52 9.79 3.87
C ASN A 31 -0.66 10.10 2.93
N PRO A 32 -1.90 9.65 3.25
CA PRO A 32 -3.06 9.80 2.37
C PRO A 32 -3.41 11.25 2.03
N ALA A 33 -3.05 12.21 2.87
CA ALA A 33 -3.31 13.63 2.61
C ALA A 33 -2.25 14.28 1.69
N VAL A 34 -1.10 13.63 1.46
CA VAL A 34 0.05 14.23 0.73
C VAL A 34 0.37 13.45 -0.54
N ASN A 35 0.60 12.14 -0.45
CA ASN A 35 0.97 11.22 -1.53
C ASN A 35 2.25 11.66 -2.31
N THR A 36 2.68 10.88 -3.28
CA THR A 36 3.83 11.14 -4.13
C THR A 36 3.38 11.79 -5.44
N PRO A 37 3.83 13.02 -5.79
CA PRO A 37 3.47 13.64 -7.06
C PRO A 37 4.17 12.95 -8.23
N VAL A 38 3.42 12.52 -9.25
CA VAL A 38 3.91 11.95 -10.52
C VAL A 38 4.12 13.05 -11.54
N CYS A 39 3.08 13.85 -11.78
CA CYS A 39 3.10 15.03 -12.63
C CYS A 39 2.16 16.08 -12.05
N THR A 40 2.66 17.31 -11.91
CA THR A 40 1.91 18.45 -11.36
C THR A 40 2.22 19.69 -12.21
N THR A 41 2.05 19.55 -13.54
CA THR A 41 2.32 20.63 -14.48
C THR A 41 1.15 21.62 -14.47
N PRO A 42 1.39 22.91 -14.16
CA PRO A 42 0.31 23.91 -14.10
C PRO A 42 -0.40 24.09 -15.44
N VAL A 43 -1.70 24.38 -15.38
CA VAL A 43 -2.58 24.69 -16.52
C VAL A 43 -2.78 23.56 -17.54
N SER A 44 -2.52 22.33 -17.14
CA SER A 44 -2.86 21.14 -17.93
C SER A 44 -3.54 20.11 -17.06
N ASN A 45 -4.43 19.33 -17.67
CA ASN A 45 -5.11 18.24 -16.96
C ASN A 45 -4.48 16.90 -17.33
N GLN A 46 -4.17 16.09 -16.34
CA GLN A 46 -3.65 14.73 -16.50
C GLN A 46 -4.75 13.73 -16.15
N TYR A 47 -5.16 12.92 -17.13
CA TYR A 47 -6.27 11.99 -17.01
C TYR A 47 -5.88 10.56 -17.31
N PHE A 48 -6.67 9.63 -16.75
CA PHE A 48 -6.67 8.21 -17.07
C PHE A 48 -5.28 7.56 -16.95
N PRO A 49 -4.60 7.65 -15.81
CA PRO A 49 -3.31 6.98 -15.67
C PRO A 49 -3.46 5.47 -15.90
N GLN A 50 -2.43 4.90 -16.54
CA GLN A 50 -2.23 3.45 -16.61
C GLN A 50 -0.80 3.17 -16.16
N LEU A 51 -0.54 2.05 -15.53
CA LEU A 51 0.79 1.79 -15.02
C LEU A 51 1.17 0.30 -15.12
N VAL A 52 2.48 0.06 -15.14
CA VAL A 52 3.07 -1.28 -15.01
C VAL A 52 4.28 -1.22 -14.08
N PRO A 53 4.58 -2.28 -13.32
CA PRO A 53 5.79 -2.33 -12.50
C PRO A 53 7.04 -2.34 -13.41
N ASP A 54 8.15 -1.84 -12.87
CA ASP A 54 9.45 -1.84 -13.56
C ASP A 54 10.34 -3.03 -13.19
N ASP A 55 9.80 -3.99 -12.42
CA ASP A 55 10.49 -5.16 -11.84
C ASP A 55 11.66 -4.81 -10.88
N ALA A 56 11.85 -3.52 -10.60
CA ALA A 56 12.85 -3.01 -9.66
C ALA A 56 12.23 -2.33 -8.43
N GLY A 57 10.89 -2.45 -8.27
CA GLY A 57 10.10 -1.88 -7.18
C GLY A 57 9.55 -0.49 -7.48
N GLY A 58 9.73 0.04 -8.68
CA GLY A 58 9.15 1.24 -9.22
C GLY A 58 8.06 0.94 -10.25
N ALA A 59 7.64 1.97 -11.00
CA ALA A 59 6.61 1.83 -12.04
C ALA A 59 6.79 2.80 -13.20
N TYR A 60 6.39 2.36 -14.39
CA TYR A 60 6.09 3.22 -15.52
C TYR A 60 4.61 3.61 -15.45
N ILE A 61 4.34 4.90 -15.59
CA ILE A 61 2.99 5.48 -15.58
C ILE A 61 2.80 6.26 -16.88
N VAL A 62 1.71 5.98 -17.59
CA VAL A 62 1.30 6.69 -18.80
C VAL A 62 -0.02 7.39 -18.57
N TRP A 63 -0.22 8.57 -19.12
CA TRP A 63 -1.44 9.35 -18.98
C TRP A 63 -1.74 10.17 -20.22
N MET A 64 -2.94 10.69 -20.26
CA MET A 64 -3.38 11.67 -21.25
C MET A 64 -3.30 13.06 -20.65
N GLU A 65 -2.62 13.97 -21.33
CA GLU A 65 -2.51 15.37 -20.96
C GLU A 65 -3.28 16.26 -21.95
N THR A 66 -4.04 17.21 -21.43
CA THR A 66 -4.81 18.17 -22.22
C THR A 66 -4.69 19.57 -21.63
N THR A 67 -4.45 20.56 -22.48
CA THR A 67 -4.30 21.97 -22.08
C THR A 67 -5.50 22.84 -22.49
N ASP A 68 -6.21 22.47 -23.54
CA ASP A 68 -7.29 23.26 -24.14
C ASP A 68 -8.65 22.53 -24.17
N GLY A 69 -8.69 21.29 -23.69
CA GLY A 69 -9.89 20.44 -23.70
C GLY A 69 -10.28 19.91 -25.10
N ASN A 70 -9.59 20.32 -26.17
CA ASN A 70 -9.89 19.92 -27.54
C ASN A 70 -8.83 19.00 -28.13
N SER A 71 -7.62 19.06 -27.59
CA SER A 71 -6.50 18.21 -28.01
C SER A 71 -5.90 17.52 -26.81
N SER A 72 -5.34 16.34 -27.02
CA SER A 72 -4.66 15.53 -26.02
C SER A 72 -3.28 15.11 -26.50
N GLN A 73 -2.41 14.77 -25.56
CA GLN A 73 -1.10 14.18 -25.82
C GLN A 73 -0.84 13.08 -24.81
N VAL A 74 -0.21 12.00 -25.25
CA VAL A 74 0.15 10.89 -24.36
C VAL A 74 1.53 11.16 -23.77
N TYR A 75 1.64 11.14 -22.47
CA TYR A 75 2.88 11.30 -21.69
C TYR A 75 3.16 10.08 -20.84
N ALA A 76 4.42 9.92 -20.46
CA ALA A 76 4.83 8.88 -19.53
C ALA A 76 5.86 9.39 -18.51
N GLN A 77 5.91 8.75 -17.36
CA GLN A 77 6.91 8.95 -16.29
C GLN A 77 7.40 7.60 -15.79
N HIS A 78 8.63 7.56 -15.31
CA HIS A 78 9.20 6.43 -14.61
C HIS A 78 9.48 6.83 -13.16
N LEU A 79 8.89 6.12 -12.21
CA LEU A 79 9.16 6.26 -10.78
C LEU A 79 10.06 5.13 -10.31
N SER A 80 11.07 5.45 -9.52
CA SER A 80 11.94 4.46 -8.88
C SER A 80 11.23 3.72 -7.74
N ALA A 81 11.85 2.67 -7.21
CA ALA A 81 11.43 1.96 -5.99
C ALA A 81 11.26 2.87 -4.76
N GLN A 82 11.84 4.07 -4.77
CA GLN A 82 11.68 5.07 -3.71
C GLN A 82 10.68 6.17 -4.07
N GLY A 83 9.93 6.04 -5.19
CA GLY A 83 8.97 7.04 -5.64
C GLY A 83 9.57 8.28 -6.28
N ASN A 84 10.86 8.30 -6.59
CA ASN A 84 11.49 9.44 -7.28
C ASN A 84 11.20 9.38 -8.77
N ARG A 85 10.87 10.53 -9.37
CA ARG A 85 10.79 10.68 -10.83
C ARG A 85 12.18 10.50 -11.44
N LEU A 86 12.31 9.56 -12.36
CA LEU A 86 13.56 9.25 -13.07
C LEU A 86 13.70 10.03 -14.38
N TRP A 87 12.59 10.57 -14.91
CA TRP A 87 12.57 11.41 -16.10
C TRP A 87 12.24 12.86 -15.74
N ALA A 88 12.06 13.71 -16.75
CA ALA A 88 11.70 15.12 -16.58
C ALA A 88 10.44 15.27 -15.70
N ALA A 89 10.34 16.37 -14.97
CA ALA A 89 9.23 16.61 -14.03
C ALA A 89 7.84 16.56 -14.69
N ALA A 90 7.73 17.00 -15.95
CA ALA A 90 6.52 16.95 -16.75
C ALA A 90 6.32 15.59 -17.46
N GLY A 91 7.19 14.61 -17.24
CA GLY A 91 7.19 13.38 -18.02
C GLY A 91 7.82 13.52 -19.41
N ILE A 92 7.67 12.48 -20.21
CA ILE A 92 8.16 12.41 -21.61
C ILE A 92 6.95 12.27 -22.54
N PRO A 93 6.80 13.13 -23.56
CA PRO A 93 5.76 12.96 -24.56
C PRO A 93 6.01 11.71 -25.41
N ILE A 94 5.01 10.85 -25.52
CA ILE A 94 5.02 9.62 -26.31
C ILE A 94 4.52 9.92 -27.73
N THR A 95 3.49 10.77 -27.85
CA THR A 95 2.99 11.26 -29.13
C THR A 95 3.73 12.54 -29.55
N PRO A 96 4.05 12.71 -30.84
CA PRO A 96 4.96 13.77 -31.29
C PRO A 96 4.37 15.18 -31.17
N VAL A 97 3.05 15.30 -31.30
CA VAL A 97 2.30 16.56 -31.26
C VAL A 97 0.97 16.35 -30.60
N PRO A 98 0.32 17.40 -30.06
CA PRO A 98 -1.07 17.31 -29.64
C PRO A 98 -2.00 16.87 -30.76
N GLY A 99 -2.97 16.01 -30.47
CA GLY A 99 -3.91 15.44 -31.43
C GLY A 99 -5.20 14.99 -30.73
N LEU A 100 -5.98 14.13 -31.39
CA LEU A 100 -7.17 13.51 -30.81
C LEU A 100 -6.85 12.08 -30.35
N TYR A 101 -6.04 11.96 -29.29
CA TYR A 101 -5.62 10.66 -28.74
C TYR A 101 -6.51 10.23 -27.58
N SER A 102 -6.65 8.91 -27.39
CA SER A 102 -7.43 8.35 -26.30
C SER A 102 -7.01 6.91 -25.96
N GLN A 103 -7.53 6.38 -24.84
CA GLN A 103 -7.44 4.99 -24.42
C GLN A 103 -6.00 4.43 -24.39
N GLN A 104 -5.04 5.20 -23.89
CA GLN A 104 -3.67 4.72 -23.74
C GLN A 104 -3.61 3.48 -22.83
N GLN A 105 -2.75 2.53 -23.18
CA GLN A 105 -2.41 1.37 -22.36
C GLN A 105 -0.90 1.19 -22.33
N ILE A 106 -0.41 0.48 -21.33
CA ILE A 106 1.02 0.24 -21.13
C ILE A 106 1.26 -1.19 -20.66
N VAL A 107 2.33 -1.80 -21.19
CA VAL A 107 2.84 -3.10 -20.74
C VAL A 107 4.36 -3.04 -20.59
N THR A 108 4.93 -3.92 -19.76
CA THR A 108 6.39 -4.07 -19.69
C THR A 108 6.94 -4.67 -20.98
N ASP A 109 8.17 -4.27 -21.37
CA ASP A 109 8.90 -4.90 -22.47
C ASP A 109 9.76 -6.09 -22.03
N ASN A 110 9.70 -6.49 -20.76
CA ASN A 110 10.52 -7.54 -20.12
C ASN A 110 12.04 -7.33 -20.29
N SER A 111 12.48 -6.12 -20.60
CA SER A 111 13.90 -5.76 -20.75
C SER A 111 14.26 -4.46 -20.02
N GLY A 112 13.42 -4.04 -19.10
CA GLY A 112 13.59 -2.84 -18.29
C GLY A 112 13.05 -1.57 -18.96
N GLY A 113 12.15 -1.69 -19.94
CA GLY A 113 11.40 -0.60 -20.54
C GLY A 113 9.91 -0.93 -20.63
N ALA A 114 9.15 -0.13 -21.36
CA ALA A 114 7.72 -0.30 -21.54
C ALA A 114 7.28 -0.13 -23.01
N ILE A 115 6.12 -0.70 -23.32
CA ILE A 115 5.43 -0.50 -24.61
C ILE A 115 4.10 0.15 -24.33
N ILE A 116 3.82 1.26 -24.99
CA ILE A 116 2.66 2.10 -24.80
C ILE A 116 1.83 2.07 -26.08
N SER A 117 0.53 1.91 -25.96
CA SER A 117 -0.41 2.03 -27.10
C SER A 117 -1.37 3.18 -26.89
N TRP A 118 -1.92 3.70 -27.98
CA TRP A 118 -2.98 4.71 -27.97
C TRP A 118 -3.82 4.62 -29.23
N ILE A 119 -4.99 5.22 -29.17
CA ILE A 119 -5.88 5.43 -30.32
C ILE A 119 -5.70 6.86 -30.82
N ASP A 120 -5.57 7.02 -32.14
CA ASP A 120 -5.68 8.30 -32.84
C ASP A 120 -7.05 8.34 -33.53
N VAL A 121 -7.89 9.29 -33.13
CA VAL A 121 -9.23 9.51 -33.69
C VAL A 121 -9.29 10.71 -34.62
N ALA A 122 -8.15 11.18 -35.12
CA ALA A 122 -8.09 12.28 -36.08
C ALA A 122 -8.64 11.85 -37.43
N GLY A 123 -9.71 12.53 -37.88
CA GLY A 123 -10.35 12.26 -39.17
C GLY A 123 -11.51 11.25 -39.09
N ALA A 124 -11.77 10.58 -40.23
CA ALA A 124 -12.88 9.61 -40.35
C ALA A 124 -12.53 8.17 -39.90
N THR A 125 -11.28 7.92 -39.57
CA THR A 125 -10.76 6.59 -39.25
C THR A 125 -10.10 6.58 -37.88
N ILE A 126 -10.35 5.54 -37.10
CA ILE A 126 -9.69 5.27 -35.84
C ILE A 126 -8.47 4.39 -36.11
N LYS A 127 -7.30 4.77 -35.58
CA LYS A 127 -6.05 4.01 -35.76
C LYS A 127 -5.38 3.74 -34.42
N HIS A 128 -4.88 2.53 -34.28
CA HIS A 128 -4.05 2.15 -33.13
C HIS A 128 -2.57 2.31 -33.46
N TYR A 129 -1.84 2.88 -32.51
CA TYR A 129 -0.39 3.02 -32.53
C TYR A 129 0.22 2.41 -31.29
N VAL A 130 1.48 2.00 -31.43
CA VAL A 130 2.31 1.55 -30.31
C VAL A 130 3.69 2.19 -30.39
N GLN A 131 4.30 2.44 -29.24
CA GLN A 131 5.66 2.96 -29.10
C GLN A 131 6.36 2.23 -27.94
N LYS A 132 7.64 1.96 -28.13
CA LYS A 132 8.50 1.40 -27.10
C LYS A 132 9.38 2.48 -26.49
N ILE A 133 9.47 2.52 -25.16
CA ILE A 133 10.32 3.44 -24.40
C ILE A 133 11.26 2.64 -23.50
N SER A 134 12.54 3.02 -23.49
CA SER A 134 13.53 2.41 -22.63
C SER A 134 13.51 2.99 -21.21
N ALA A 135 14.18 2.34 -20.25
CA ALA A 135 14.27 2.79 -18.86
C ALA A 135 14.80 4.23 -18.69
N ASN A 136 15.64 4.68 -19.61
CA ASN A 136 16.18 6.04 -19.59
C ASN A 136 15.33 7.05 -20.38
N GLY A 137 14.10 6.69 -20.80
CA GLY A 137 13.15 7.59 -21.42
C GLY A 137 13.35 7.83 -22.93
N GLN A 138 14.09 6.96 -23.61
CA GLN A 138 14.29 7.09 -25.06
C GLN A 138 13.26 6.29 -25.85
N LEU A 139 12.56 6.93 -26.78
CA LEU A 139 11.69 6.25 -27.74
C LEU A 139 12.53 5.35 -28.63
N GLN A 140 12.13 4.08 -28.78
CA GLN A 140 12.92 3.05 -29.44
C GLN A 140 12.47 2.78 -30.88
N TRP A 141 11.24 3.12 -31.23
CA TRP A 141 10.70 2.95 -32.58
C TRP A 141 10.53 4.29 -33.28
N ASN A 142 9.80 4.32 -34.39
CA ASN A 142 9.53 5.55 -35.12
C ASN A 142 8.94 6.63 -34.18
N SER A 143 9.37 7.87 -34.28
CA SER A 143 8.90 8.98 -33.45
C SER A 143 7.38 9.19 -33.45
N SER A 144 6.69 8.78 -34.51
CA SER A 144 5.23 8.82 -34.61
C SER A 144 4.55 7.55 -34.08
N GLY A 145 5.32 6.61 -33.55
CA GLY A 145 4.84 5.26 -33.19
C GLY A 145 4.72 4.35 -34.42
N VAL A 146 4.37 3.10 -34.17
CA VAL A 146 4.13 2.05 -35.16
C VAL A 146 2.63 1.83 -35.29
N ALA A 147 2.09 1.99 -36.51
CA ALA A 147 0.69 1.66 -36.78
C ALA A 147 0.47 0.15 -36.66
N VAL A 148 -0.54 -0.23 -35.92
CA VAL A 148 -0.82 -1.66 -35.59
C VAL A 148 -1.49 -2.37 -36.76
N CYS A 149 -2.37 -1.70 -37.49
CA CYS A 149 -3.12 -2.25 -38.62
C CYS A 149 -3.05 -1.29 -39.80
N ALA A 150 -2.92 -1.84 -41.00
CA ALA A 150 -2.92 -1.08 -42.25
C ALA A 150 -4.34 -0.83 -42.81
N ALA A 151 -5.35 -1.58 -42.34
CA ALA A 151 -6.72 -1.44 -42.85
C ALA A 151 -7.31 -0.06 -42.52
N GLU A 152 -7.99 0.51 -43.51
CA GLU A 152 -8.77 1.73 -43.38
C GLU A 152 -10.22 1.39 -42.96
N ASN A 153 -10.91 2.30 -42.28
CA ASN A 153 -12.31 2.16 -41.84
C ASN A 153 -12.60 1.09 -40.77
N THR A 154 -11.65 0.76 -39.94
CA THR A 154 -11.86 -0.14 -38.82
C THR A 154 -12.51 0.58 -37.63
N GLN A 155 -13.61 0.04 -37.10
CA GLN A 155 -14.18 0.54 -35.83
C GLN A 155 -13.47 -0.17 -34.67
N MET A 156 -12.51 0.49 -34.07
CA MET A 156 -11.64 -0.07 -33.04
C MET A 156 -11.95 0.56 -31.67
N PHE A 157 -13.14 0.28 -31.11
CA PHE A 157 -13.58 0.96 -29.88
C PHE A 157 -13.07 0.33 -28.59
N PHE A 158 -12.89 -0.99 -28.56
CA PHE A 158 -12.36 -1.69 -27.40
C PHE A 158 -11.12 -2.46 -27.82
N TYR A 159 -10.05 -2.29 -27.04
CA TYR A 159 -8.83 -3.01 -27.31
C TYR A 159 -8.10 -3.39 -26.01
N GLN A 160 -7.21 -4.36 -26.13
CA GLN A 160 -6.35 -4.83 -25.05
C GLN A 160 -4.90 -4.89 -25.56
N LEU A 161 -3.96 -4.41 -24.74
CA LEU A 161 -2.53 -4.54 -24.98
C LEU A 161 -1.94 -5.61 -24.06
N LEU A 162 -1.16 -6.53 -24.60
CA LEU A 162 -0.43 -7.56 -23.86
C LEU A 162 1.04 -7.49 -24.16
N ALA A 163 1.89 -7.73 -23.17
CA ALA A 163 3.31 -8.02 -23.42
C ALA A 163 3.42 -9.38 -24.13
N ASP A 164 4.23 -9.49 -25.20
CA ASP A 164 4.38 -10.73 -25.95
C ASP A 164 5.35 -11.74 -25.30
N GLY A 165 5.98 -11.37 -24.17
CA GLY A 165 6.99 -12.17 -23.47
C GLY A 165 8.34 -12.24 -24.18
N ARG A 166 8.53 -11.50 -25.29
CA ARG A 166 9.76 -11.45 -26.12
C ARG A 166 10.25 -10.03 -26.42
N GLY A 167 9.82 -9.07 -25.60
CA GLY A 167 10.19 -7.66 -25.74
C GLY A 167 9.36 -6.86 -26.74
N GLY A 168 8.29 -7.46 -27.26
CA GLY A 168 7.26 -6.87 -28.09
C GLY A 168 5.91 -6.85 -27.41
N ALA A 169 4.84 -6.58 -28.17
CA ALA A 169 3.47 -6.51 -27.68
C ALA A 169 2.47 -7.15 -28.65
N ILE A 170 1.33 -7.58 -28.12
CA ILE A 170 0.15 -8.01 -28.88
C ILE A 170 -0.96 -7.04 -28.55
N LEU A 171 -1.53 -6.42 -29.58
CA LEU A 171 -2.72 -5.60 -29.48
C LEU A 171 -3.91 -6.33 -30.09
N ILE A 172 -5.01 -6.36 -29.36
CA ILE A 172 -6.24 -7.08 -29.71
C ILE A 172 -7.37 -6.07 -29.74
N TRP A 173 -8.22 -6.10 -30.79
CA TRP A 173 -9.29 -5.12 -30.95
C TRP A 173 -10.54 -5.71 -31.60
N ASN A 174 -11.67 -5.03 -31.41
CA ASN A 174 -12.90 -5.28 -32.15
C ASN A 174 -12.86 -4.59 -33.49
N ASP A 175 -13.27 -5.29 -34.54
CA ASP A 175 -13.24 -4.83 -35.91
C ASP A 175 -14.54 -5.18 -36.64
N GLY A 176 -15.17 -4.20 -37.25
CA GLY A 176 -16.41 -4.37 -37.98
C GLY A 176 -16.26 -4.51 -39.50
N ARG A 177 -15.04 -4.71 -40.02
CA ARG A 177 -14.77 -4.69 -41.50
C ARG A 177 -15.49 -5.79 -42.28
N ASN A 178 -15.74 -6.95 -41.65
CA ASN A 178 -16.38 -8.10 -42.30
C ASN A 178 -17.83 -8.34 -41.81
N GLY A 179 -18.38 -7.48 -40.95
CA GLY A 179 -19.70 -7.66 -40.34
C GLY A 179 -19.73 -7.24 -38.87
N PRO A 180 -20.72 -7.68 -38.09
CA PRO A 180 -20.77 -7.25 -36.70
C PRO A 180 -19.59 -7.86 -35.93
N ASN A 181 -18.75 -6.98 -35.43
CA ASN A 181 -17.73 -7.18 -34.40
C ASN A 181 -16.94 -8.50 -34.47
N GLU A 182 -15.87 -8.57 -35.22
CA GLU A 182 -14.87 -9.64 -35.12
C GLU A 182 -13.71 -9.22 -34.22
N VAL A 183 -13.01 -10.17 -33.58
CA VAL A 183 -11.80 -9.89 -32.81
C VAL A 183 -10.58 -10.12 -33.67
N PHE A 184 -9.80 -9.08 -33.85
CA PHE A 184 -8.51 -9.10 -34.54
C PHE A 184 -7.38 -8.87 -33.55
N ALA A 185 -6.19 -9.30 -33.91
CA ALA A 185 -4.97 -9.01 -33.17
C ALA A 185 -3.78 -8.78 -34.09
N GLN A 186 -2.82 -8.01 -33.61
CA GLN A 186 -1.51 -7.85 -34.25
C GLN A 186 -0.42 -8.00 -33.20
N ARG A 187 0.64 -8.70 -33.54
CA ARG A 187 1.85 -8.79 -32.77
C ARG A 187 2.92 -7.85 -33.35
N ILE A 188 3.44 -6.98 -32.53
CA ILE A 188 4.59 -6.10 -32.84
C ILE A 188 5.81 -6.69 -32.14
N GLY A 189 6.86 -7.00 -32.89
CA GLY A 189 8.12 -7.50 -32.34
C GLY A 189 8.90 -6.44 -31.57
N SER A 190 9.92 -6.84 -30.85
CA SER A 190 10.79 -5.95 -30.07
C SER A 190 11.50 -4.88 -30.92
N ASP A 191 11.60 -5.10 -32.24
CA ASP A 191 12.16 -4.20 -33.23
C ASP A 191 11.12 -3.24 -33.86
N GLY A 192 9.86 -3.27 -33.41
CA GLY A 192 8.76 -2.46 -33.93
C GLY A 192 8.14 -2.97 -35.22
N THR A 193 8.46 -4.19 -35.68
CA THR A 193 7.88 -4.76 -36.89
C THR A 193 6.65 -5.62 -36.61
N GLN A 194 5.65 -5.55 -37.50
CA GLN A 194 4.48 -6.42 -37.45
C GLN A 194 4.90 -7.87 -37.71
N ARG A 195 4.36 -8.81 -36.92
CA ARG A 195 4.70 -10.24 -36.96
C ARG A 195 3.60 -11.12 -37.57
N TRP A 196 2.37 -10.63 -37.56
CA TRP A 196 1.20 -11.26 -38.15
C TRP A 196 0.78 -10.50 -39.42
N PRO A 197 -0.28 -10.91 -40.14
CA PRO A 197 -0.71 -10.22 -41.37
C PRO A 197 -0.89 -8.70 -41.13
N ALA A 198 -0.53 -7.88 -42.12
CA ALA A 198 -0.58 -6.43 -41.99
C ALA A 198 -1.97 -5.87 -41.65
N GLU A 199 -3.03 -6.57 -42.07
CA GLU A 199 -4.42 -6.25 -41.76
C GLU A 199 -4.88 -6.76 -40.40
N GLY A 200 -3.98 -7.34 -39.62
CA GLY A 200 -4.29 -8.07 -38.39
C GLY A 200 -4.70 -9.54 -38.64
N LEU A 201 -4.63 -10.32 -37.58
CA LEU A 201 -5.01 -11.72 -37.54
C LEU A 201 -6.43 -11.84 -36.95
N ALA A 202 -7.37 -12.45 -37.67
CA ALA A 202 -8.68 -12.78 -37.13
C ALA A 202 -8.55 -13.85 -36.03
N CYS A 203 -9.02 -13.56 -34.84
CA CYS A 203 -8.91 -14.43 -33.65
C CYS A 203 -10.16 -15.24 -33.37
N THR A 204 -11.31 -14.80 -33.89
CA THR A 204 -12.62 -15.42 -33.72
C THR A 204 -13.19 -15.83 -35.08
N PRO A 205 -14.15 -16.78 -35.12
CA PRO A 205 -14.83 -17.15 -36.36
C PRO A 205 -15.51 -15.93 -37.02
N PRO A 206 -15.53 -15.83 -38.36
CA PRO A 206 -16.16 -14.72 -39.05
C PRO A 206 -17.68 -14.72 -38.88
N PHE A 207 -18.29 -13.55 -38.98
CA PHE A 207 -19.73 -13.29 -38.92
C PHE A 207 -20.43 -13.74 -37.65
N THR A 208 -19.70 -13.81 -36.53
CA THR A 208 -20.24 -14.13 -35.21
C THR A 208 -20.49 -12.85 -34.40
N ASN A 209 -21.62 -12.82 -33.70
CA ASN A 209 -21.93 -11.74 -32.78
C ASN A 209 -21.44 -12.14 -31.39
N TYR A 210 -20.39 -11.48 -30.88
CA TYR A 210 -19.91 -11.73 -29.51
C TYR A 210 -20.15 -10.54 -28.62
N SER A 211 -20.27 -10.86 -27.33
CA SER A 211 -20.60 -9.87 -26.29
C SER A 211 -19.38 -9.45 -25.48
N SER A 212 -18.36 -10.29 -25.35
CA SER A 212 -17.14 -9.99 -24.60
C SER A 212 -15.98 -10.86 -25.04
N TYR A 213 -14.76 -10.35 -24.86
CA TYR A 213 -13.52 -11.12 -24.99
C TYR A 213 -12.49 -10.61 -23.99
N GLU A 214 -11.52 -11.44 -23.67
CA GLU A 214 -10.32 -11.09 -22.93
C GLU A 214 -9.20 -12.08 -23.28
N ALA A 215 -7.95 -11.61 -23.21
CA ALA A 215 -6.80 -12.43 -23.55
C ALA A 215 -5.65 -12.27 -22.54
N VAL A 216 -4.80 -13.30 -22.48
CA VAL A 216 -3.56 -13.31 -21.72
C VAL A 216 -2.40 -13.79 -22.59
N THR A 217 -1.19 -13.31 -22.32
CA THR A 217 0.02 -13.74 -23.03
C THR A 217 0.32 -15.21 -22.76
N ASP A 218 0.83 -15.93 -23.77
CA ASP A 218 1.43 -17.26 -23.58
C ASP A 218 2.91 -17.19 -23.14
N SER A 219 3.47 -15.97 -23.05
CA SER A 219 4.88 -15.65 -22.77
C SER A 219 5.86 -16.12 -23.85
N THR A 220 5.40 -16.61 -24.97
CA THR A 220 6.22 -17.14 -26.08
C THR A 220 5.97 -16.43 -27.41
N GLY A 221 5.32 -15.26 -27.36
CA GLY A 221 4.95 -14.44 -28.50
C GLY A 221 3.53 -14.70 -29.00
N GLY A 222 2.77 -15.54 -28.35
CA GLY A 222 1.37 -15.83 -28.60
C GLY A 222 0.46 -15.37 -27.47
N MET A 223 -0.81 -15.75 -27.56
CA MET A 223 -1.84 -15.42 -26.57
C MET A 223 -2.88 -16.52 -26.43
N LYS A 224 -3.55 -16.56 -25.29
CA LYS A 224 -4.76 -17.33 -25.08
C LYS A 224 -5.90 -16.36 -24.86
N ILE A 225 -7.01 -16.58 -25.57
CA ILE A 225 -8.15 -15.67 -25.59
C ILE A 225 -9.43 -16.46 -25.25
N CYS A 226 -10.31 -15.86 -24.44
CA CYS A 226 -11.69 -16.31 -24.28
C CYS A 226 -12.64 -15.29 -24.90
N TRP A 227 -13.80 -15.76 -25.35
CA TRP A 227 -14.90 -14.91 -25.81
C TRP A 227 -16.25 -15.58 -25.58
N THR A 228 -17.29 -14.75 -25.57
CA THR A 228 -18.66 -15.22 -25.55
C THR A 228 -19.34 -14.82 -26.85
N MET A 229 -19.98 -15.75 -27.51
CA MET A 229 -20.65 -15.50 -28.79
C MET A 229 -21.98 -16.19 -28.90
N THR A 230 -22.90 -15.60 -29.68
CA THR A 230 -24.20 -16.19 -29.96
C THR A 230 -24.06 -17.41 -30.84
N THR A 231 -24.61 -18.54 -30.42
CA THR A 231 -24.65 -19.82 -31.15
C THR A 231 -26.07 -20.19 -31.54
N GLY A 232 -26.32 -20.48 -32.81
CA GLY A 232 -27.59 -20.99 -33.33
C GLY A 232 -28.70 -19.93 -33.49
N LEU A 233 -29.96 -20.42 -33.72
CA LEU A 233 -31.15 -19.57 -33.98
C LEU A 233 -31.78 -18.98 -32.72
N ALA A 234 -31.40 -19.42 -31.55
CA ALA A 234 -31.78 -18.81 -30.28
C ALA A 234 -30.69 -17.79 -29.88
N THR A 235 -31.09 -16.64 -29.38
CA THR A 235 -30.22 -15.58 -28.84
C THR A 235 -29.51 -16.05 -27.57
N ARG A 236 -28.62 -17.03 -27.70
CA ARG A 236 -27.88 -17.66 -26.58
C ARG A 236 -26.38 -17.52 -26.80
N ASN A 237 -25.69 -16.99 -25.81
CA ASN A 237 -24.25 -16.87 -25.81
C ASN A 237 -23.60 -18.07 -25.11
N ASP A 238 -22.60 -18.65 -25.73
CA ASP A 238 -21.76 -19.72 -25.20
C ASP A 238 -20.31 -19.21 -25.02
N VAL A 239 -19.51 -19.90 -24.20
CA VAL A 239 -18.11 -19.51 -23.89
C VAL A 239 -17.13 -20.36 -24.71
N PHE A 240 -16.20 -19.64 -25.35
CA PHE A 240 -15.14 -20.25 -26.17
C PHE A 240 -13.76 -19.79 -25.70
N VAL A 241 -12.75 -20.61 -26.02
CA VAL A 241 -11.34 -20.33 -25.80
C VAL A 241 -10.49 -20.72 -27.00
N GLN A 242 -9.38 -20.02 -27.22
CA GLN A 242 -8.39 -20.32 -28.25
C GLN A 242 -6.98 -20.03 -27.76
N HIS A 243 -6.01 -20.79 -28.22
CA HIS A 243 -4.58 -20.49 -28.12
C HIS A 243 -4.04 -20.15 -29.50
N ILE A 244 -3.53 -18.94 -29.67
CA ILE A 244 -2.83 -18.47 -30.86
C ILE A 244 -1.35 -18.37 -30.52
N ASN A 245 -0.52 -19.14 -31.23
CA ASN A 245 0.92 -19.15 -30.97
C ASN A 245 1.64 -17.92 -31.55
N GLY A 246 2.92 -17.77 -31.30
CA GLY A 246 3.72 -16.63 -31.74
C GLY A 246 3.82 -16.45 -33.27
N GLN A 247 3.47 -17.47 -34.07
CA GLN A 247 3.37 -17.40 -35.52
C GLN A 247 1.95 -17.00 -36.00
N GLY A 248 1.00 -16.79 -35.09
CA GLY A 248 -0.38 -16.46 -35.42
C GLY A 248 -1.23 -17.70 -35.78
N LEU A 249 -0.81 -18.90 -35.41
CA LEU A 249 -1.53 -20.15 -35.74
C LEU A 249 -2.38 -20.59 -34.54
N ALA A 250 -3.67 -20.88 -34.81
CA ALA A 250 -4.60 -21.46 -33.85
C ALA A 250 -4.15 -22.85 -33.43
N GLN A 251 -4.09 -23.12 -32.13
CA GLN A 251 -3.62 -24.37 -31.56
C GLN A 251 -4.77 -25.29 -31.08
N TRP A 252 -5.93 -24.71 -30.76
CA TRP A 252 -7.08 -25.41 -30.19
C TRP A 252 -8.22 -25.57 -31.21
N GLY A 253 -7.84 -25.93 -32.46
CA GLY A 253 -8.77 -26.08 -33.59
C GLY A 253 -9.12 -24.73 -34.24
N ALA A 254 -9.67 -24.76 -35.44
CA ALA A 254 -9.92 -23.55 -36.24
C ALA A 254 -11.02 -22.67 -35.65
N GLN A 255 -11.93 -23.19 -34.86
CA GLN A 255 -13.07 -22.48 -34.26
C GLN A 255 -12.87 -22.21 -32.77
N GLY A 256 -11.73 -22.59 -32.19
CA GLY A 256 -11.56 -22.66 -30.75
C GLY A 256 -12.30 -23.82 -30.09
N ILE A 257 -12.25 -23.85 -28.75
CA ILE A 257 -12.93 -24.88 -27.95
C ILE A 257 -14.13 -24.22 -27.26
N ASN A 258 -15.31 -24.76 -27.44
CA ASN A 258 -16.49 -24.44 -26.62
C ASN A 258 -16.30 -25.07 -25.24
N ILE A 259 -16.16 -24.25 -24.18
CA ILE A 259 -15.98 -24.72 -22.80
C ILE A 259 -17.28 -24.74 -22.01
N CYS A 260 -18.30 -24.01 -22.48
CA CYS A 260 -19.63 -24.02 -21.90
C CYS A 260 -20.70 -23.72 -22.94
N SER A 261 -21.68 -24.61 -23.05
CA SER A 261 -22.90 -24.48 -23.87
C SER A 261 -24.15 -24.82 -23.07
N ALA A 262 -24.17 -24.37 -21.80
CA ALA A 262 -25.32 -24.61 -20.93
C ALA A 262 -26.57 -23.85 -21.42
N ALA A 263 -27.75 -24.19 -20.89
CA ALA A 263 -28.97 -23.49 -21.22
C ALA A 263 -28.87 -21.99 -20.82
N LYS A 264 -29.51 -21.10 -21.59
CA LYS A 264 -29.49 -19.63 -21.43
C LYS A 264 -28.12 -19.01 -21.69
N ASP A 265 -27.92 -17.76 -21.31
CA ASP A 265 -26.72 -17.01 -21.66
C ASP A 265 -25.52 -17.26 -20.73
N GLN A 266 -24.34 -17.27 -21.32
CA GLN A 266 -23.06 -17.15 -20.66
C GLN A 266 -22.37 -15.89 -21.18
N LEU A 267 -22.08 -14.94 -20.27
CA LEU A 267 -21.62 -13.59 -20.62
C LEU A 267 -20.35 -13.20 -19.84
N TYR A 268 -19.70 -12.15 -20.30
CA TYR A 268 -18.61 -11.46 -19.58
C TYR A 268 -17.48 -12.39 -19.11
N CYS A 269 -16.92 -13.18 -20.04
CA CYS A 269 -15.80 -14.05 -19.72
C CYS A 269 -14.55 -13.25 -19.34
N LYS A 270 -13.80 -13.79 -18.39
CA LYS A 270 -12.49 -13.33 -17.93
C LYS A 270 -11.50 -14.48 -17.96
N ILE A 271 -10.23 -14.19 -18.23
CA ILE A 271 -9.19 -15.20 -18.36
C ILE A 271 -7.93 -14.78 -17.62
N VAL A 272 -7.32 -15.70 -16.87
CA VAL A 272 -5.98 -15.55 -16.30
C VAL A 272 -5.14 -16.78 -16.63
N ARG A 273 -3.81 -16.60 -16.59
CA ARG A 273 -2.85 -17.66 -16.86
C ARG A 273 -2.02 -17.93 -15.60
N ASP A 274 -1.95 -19.19 -15.17
CA ASP A 274 -1.08 -19.62 -14.08
C ASP A 274 0.39 -19.81 -14.54
N ALA A 275 1.29 -19.98 -13.58
CA ALA A 275 2.71 -20.21 -13.85
C ALA A 275 2.98 -21.51 -14.64
N GLY A 276 2.10 -22.50 -14.54
CA GLY A 276 2.17 -23.75 -15.30
C GLY A 276 1.70 -23.62 -16.75
N GLY A 277 1.24 -22.43 -17.14
CA GLY A 277 0.72 -22.16 -18.49
C GLY A 277 -0.72 -22.65 -18.72
N ASN A 278 -1.43 -23.13 -17.68
CA ASN A 278 -2.86 -23.35 -17.76
C ASN A 278 -3.58 -21.98 -17.79
N VAL A 279 -4.82 -21.98 -18.27
CA VAL A 279 -5.68 -20.80 -18.11
C VAL A 279 -6.91 -21.15 -17.31
N ILE A 280 -7.36 -20.21 -16.50
CA ILE A 280 -8.62 -20.27 -15.79
C ILE A 280 -9.52 -19.20 -16.39
N VAL A 281 -10.69 -19.63 -16.86
CA VAL A 281 -11.71 -18.76 -17.44
C VAL A 281 -12.91 -18.78 -16.52
N ILE A 282 -13.42 -17.60 -16.19
CA ILE A 282 -14.69 -17.46 -15.47
C ILE A 282 -15.69 -16.73 -16.35
N TRP A 283 -16.98 -16.92 -16.08
CA TRP A 283 -18.07 -16.22 -16.77
C TRP A 283 -19.29 -16.08 -15.89
N GLN A 284 -20.16 -15.13 -16.23
CA GLN A 284 -21.49 -15.04 -15.67
C GLN A 284 -22.39 -16.03 -16.41
N ASP A 285 -23.08 -16.88 -15.67
CA ASP A 285 -23.90 -17.96 -16.18
C ASP A 285 -25.34 -17.83 -15.68
N PHE A 286 -26.29 -17.81 -16.59
CA PHE A 286 -27.71 -17.65 -16.30
C PHE A 286 -28.47 -18.97 -16.33
N ARG A 287 -27.77 -20.15 -16.38
CA ARG A 287 -28.42 -21.48 -16.55
C ARG A 287 -29.45 -21.81 -15.49
N LEU A 288 -29.28 -21.32 -14.26
CA LEU A 288 -30.20 -21.58 -13.14
C LEU A 288 -31.31 -20.53 -13.06
N ASP A 289 -31.01 -19.25 -13.31
CA ASP A 289 -31.93 -18.13 -13.20
C ASP A 289 -31.75 -17.16 -14.39
N PRO A 290 -32.80 -16.68 -15.07
CA PRO A 290 -32.67 -15.76 -16.20
C PRO A 290 -32.37 -14.31 -15.78
N VAL A 291 -32.49 -13.97 -14.48
CA VAL A 291 -32.30 -12.61 -13.94
C VAL A 291 -31.05 -12.54 -13.07
N ARG A 292 -30.76 -13.59 -12.33
CA ARG A 292 -29.60 -13.66 -11.43
C ARG A 292 -28.55 -14.58 -12.02
N SER A 293 -27.38 -14.03 -12.30
CA SER A 293 -26.24 -14.82 -12.76
C SER A 293 -25.55 -15.53 -11.61
N GLN A 294 -24.86 -16.60 -11.96
CA GLN A 294 -23.88 -17.28 -11.12
C GLN A 294 -22.50 -17.09 -11.75
N ILE A 295 -21.42 -17.20 -10.97
CA ILE A 295 -20.08 -17.25 -11.52
C ILE A 295 -19.68 -18.72 -11.66
N TYR A 296 -19.43 -19.12 -12.90
CA TYR A 296 -18.85 -20.43 -13.24
C TYR A 296 -17.42 -20.24 -13.73
N GLY A 297 -16.64 -21.30 -13.66
CA GLY A 297 -15.27 -21.30 -14.16
C GLY A 297 -14.84 -22.65 -14.74
N GLN A 298 -13.85 -22.61 -15.63
CA GLN A 298 -13.16 -23.77 -16.19
C GLN A 298 -11.65 -23.51 -16.21
N ARG A 299 -10.88 -24.53 -15.86
CA ARG A 299 -9.43 -24.53 -16.02
C ARG A 299 -9.04 -25.39 -17.21
N MET A 300 -8.21 -24.82 -18.11
CA MET A 300 -7.76 -25.47 -19.32
C MET A 300 -6.26 -25.73 -19.27
N ALA A 301 -5.86 -26.95 -19.57
CA ALA A 301 -4.44 -27.29 -19.75
C ALA A 301 -3.84 -26.56 -20.96
N PRO A 302 -2.51 -26.42 -21.07
CA PRO A 302 -1.85 -25.83 -22.23
C PRO A 302 -2.20 -26.49 -23.55
N GLY A 303 -2.53 -27.78 -23.54
CA GLY A 303 -2.99 -28.56 -24.71
C GLY A 303 -4.46 -28.38 -25.06
N GLY A 304 -5.24 -27.58 -24.31
CA GLY A 304 -6.67 -27.36 -24.57
C GLY A 304 -7.63 -28.33 -23.89
N ASN A 305 -7.14 -29.25 -23.05
CA ASN A 305 -8.02 -30.14 -22.30
C ASN A 305 -8.58 -29.45 -21.05
N PRO A 306 -9.90 -29.58 -20.78
CA PRO A 306 -10.47 -29.08 -19.51
C PRO A 306 -9.92 -29.89 -18.34
N LEU A 307 -9.64 -29.21 -17.24
CA LEU A 307 -9.11 -29.80 -16.00
C LEU A 307 -10.16 -29.88 -14.89
N TRP A 308 -11.21 -29.06 -14.98
CA TRP A 308 -12.39 -29.14 -14.11
C TRP A 308 -13.56 -29.85 -14.81
N GLU A 309 -14.70 -29.94 -14.15
CA GLU A 309 -15.89 -30.61 -14.71
C GLU A 309 -16.31 -29.99 -16.05
N PRO A 310 -16.73 -30.80 -17.05
CA PRO A 310 -17.24 -30.33 -18.33
C PRO A 310 -18.42 -29.35 -18.16
N GLY A 311 -18.35 -28.20 -18.86
CA GLY A 311 -19.34 -27.14 -18.74
C GLY A 311 -19.11 -26.20 -17.56
N GLY A 312 -18.01 -26.40 -16.84
CA GLY A 312 -17.53 -25.55 -15.74
C GLY A 312 -18.08 -25.89 -14.35
N VAL A 313 -17.36 -25.47 -13.32
CA VAL A 313 -17.75 -25.59 -11.90
C VAL A 313 -18.41 -24.33 -11.41
N LEU A 314 -19.40 -24.44 -10.53
CA LEU A 314 -20.02 -23.30 -9.84
C LEU A 314 -19.03 -22.76 -8.80
N LEU A 315 -18.63 -21.49 -8.94
CA LEU A 315 -17.73 -20.80 -8.03
C LEU A 315 -18.47 -19.91 -7.04
N ALA A 316 -19.45 -19.14 -7.53
CA ALA A 316 -20.30 -18.33 -6.67
C ALA A 316 -21.76 -18.39 -7.13
N ASP A 317 -22.67 -18.59 -6.18
CA ASP A 317 -24.11 -18.58 -6.40
C ASP A 317 -24.68 -17.15 -6.23
N SER A 318 -25.71 -16.83 -7.01
CA SER A 318 -26.50 -15.60 -6.88
C SER A 318 -25.69 -14.29 -6.85
N VAL A 319 -25.19 -13.89 -8.01
CA VAL A 319 -24.68 -12.53 -8.26
C VAL A 319 -25.82 -11.68 -8.83
N VAL A 320 -26.26 -10.66 -8.11
CA VAL A 320 -27.50 -9.92 -8.41
C VAL A 320 -27.37 -8.90 -9.53
N ALA A 321 -26.24 -8.78 -10.21
CA ALA A 321 -26.09 -7.68 -11.14
C ALA A 321 -26.01 -8.11 -12.61
N THR A 322 -26.78 -7.45 -13.44
CA THR A 322 -26.77 -7.58 -14.90
C THR A 322 -25.52 -6.98 -15.57
N SER A 323 -24.58 -6.41 -14.82
CA SER A 323 -23.41 -5.69 -15.37
C SER A 323 -22.15 -5.70 -14.53
N THR A 324 -22.11 -6.35 -13.37
CA THR A 324 -20.88 -6.38 -12.57
C THR A 324 -19.93 -7.46 -13.04
N ILE A 325 -18.86 -7.04 -13.63
CA ILE A 325 -17.78 -7.89 -14.09
C ILE A 325 -17.02 -8.37 -12.86
N ALA A 326 -17.05 -9.69 -12.63
CA ALA A 326 -16.12 -10.29 -11.68
C ALA A 326 -14.69 -10.11 -12.22
N LYS A 327 -13.77 -9.65 -11.38
CA LYS A 327 -12.33 -9.66 -11.67
C LYS A 327 -11.69 -10.91 -11.07
N ILE A 328 -10.64 -11.39 -11.70
CA ILE A 328 -9.96 -12.63 -11.35
C ILE A 328 -8.45 -12.43 -11.40
N VAL A 329 -7.74 -12.97 -10.43
CA VAL A 329 -6.26 -13.00 -10.41
C VAL A 329 -5.78 -14.39 -9.98
N THR A 330 -4.62 -14.81 -10.46
CA THR A 330 -4.02 -16.07 -10.06
C THR A 330 -3.42 -15.97 -8.66
N ASP A 331 -3.54 -17.04 -7.88
CA ASP A 331 -2.69 -17.31 -6.73
C ASP A 331 -1.33 -17.88 -7.20
N THR A 332 -0.44 -18.14 -6.28
CA THR A 332 0.88 -18.74 -6.60
C THR A 332 0.84 -20.27 -6.74
N LEU A 333 -0.31 -20.91 -6.50
CA LEU A 333 -0.48 -22.37 -6.39
C LEU A 333 -1.31 -22.96 -7.54
N GLY A 334 -1.70 -22.14 -8.52
CA GLY A 334 -2.49 -22.54 -9.69
C GLY A 334 -3.99 -22.50 -9.47
N GLY A 335 -4.44 -21.86 -8.40
CA GLY A 335 -5.80 -21.42 -8.15
C GLY A 335 -5.98 -19.95 -8.47
N VAL A 336 -7.09 -19.35 -8.00
CA VAL A 336 -7.47 -17.96 -8.29
C VAL A 336 -8.19 -17.31 -7.12
N HIS A 337 -7.99 -16.02 -6.99
CA HIS A 337 -8.88 -15.14 -6.26
C HIS A 337 -9.85 -14.45 -7.22
N LEU A 338 -11.11 -14.38 -6.82
CA LEU A 338 -12.17 -13.65 -7.50
C LEU A 338 -12.62 -12.48 -6.63
N ALA A 339 -13.01 -11.38 -7.27
CA ALA A 339 -13.70 -10.27 -6.62
C ALA A 339 -14.86 -9.80 -7.50
N TRP A 340 -16.01 -9.47 -6.90
CA TRP A 340 -17.18 -8.95 -7.62
C TRP A 340 -18.02 -8.04 -6.74
N LEU A 341 -18.69 -7.07 -7.38
CA LEU A 341 -19.69 -6.25 -6.74
C LEU A 341 -21.05 -6.96 -6.75
N ASP A 342 -21.73 -7.00 -5.63
CA ASP A 342 -23.08 -7.52 -5.48
C ASP A 342 -24.04 -6.37 -5.12
N ASN A 343 -25.30 -6.40 -5.63
CA ASN A 343 -26.31 -5.37 -5.44
C ASN A 343 -26.06 -4.04 -6.20
N PHE A 344 -26.03 -4.09 -7.52
CA PHE A 344 -25.85 -2.91 -8.37
C PHE A 344 -27.13 -2.14 -8.73
N MET A 345 -28.29 -2.43 -8.18
CA MET A 345 -29.50 -1.65 -8.45
C MET A 345 -29.76 -0.64 -7.33
N PRO A 346 -29.61 0.67 -7.60
CA PRO A 346 -29.70 1.67 -6.57
C PRO A 346 -31.16 2.00 -6.25
N LEU A 347 -31.69 1.42 -5.19
CA LEU A 347 -32.66 2.12 -4.37
C LEU A 347 -31.89 2.89 -3.28
N PRO A 348 -32.32 4.07 -2.84
CA PRO A 348 -31.57 4.90 -1.88
C PRO A 348 -31.30 4.25 -0.51
N SER A 349 -31.80 3.05 -0.27
CA SER A 349 -31.63 2.27 0.96
C SER A 349 -30.76 1.02 0.80
N ASP A 350 -30.18 0.77 -0.39
CA ASP A 350 -29.49 -0.50 -0.67
C ASP A 350 -28.02 -0.42 -0.27
N THR A 351 -27.54 -1.50 0.29
CA THR A 351 -26.13 -1.71 0.62
C THR A 351 -25.46 -2.44 -0.54
N ALA A 352 -24.37 -1.88 -1.05
CA ALA A 352 -23.52 -2.54 -2.02
C ALA A 352 -22.36 -3.25 -1.32
N HIS A 353 -22.01 -4.42 -1.83
CA HIS A 353 -20.98 -5.26 -1.26
C HIS A 353 -19.95 -5.65 -2.32
N LEU A 354 -18.68 -5.52 -1.99
CA LEU A 354 -17.60 -6.15 -2.73
C LEU A 354 -17.27 -7.47 -2.04
N PHE A 355 -17.45 -8.58 -2.76
CA PHE A 355 -17.12 -9.90 -2.27
C PHE A 355 -15.84 -10.42 -2.88
N GLY A 356 -15.13 -11.27 -2.13
CA GLY A 356 -13.99 -12.05 -2.59
C GLY A 356 -14.17 -13.53 -2.31
N LEU A 357 -13.52 -14.35 -3.12
CA LEU A 357 -13.51 -15.80 -2.99
C LEU A 357 -12.17 -16.35 -3.45
N HIS A 358 -11.62 -17.31 -2.73
CA HIS A 358 -10.44 -18.06 -3.16
C HIS A 358 -10.87 -19.46 -3.67
N VAL A 359 -10.36 -19.86 -4.82
CA VAL A 359 -10.62 -21.16 -5.48
C VAL A 359 -9.28 -21.83 -5.73
N ASP A 360 -9.14 -23.07 -5.31
CA ASP A 360 -7.91 -23.85 -5.51
C ASP A 360 -7.73 -24.32 -6.97
N SER A 361 -6.59 -24.92 -7.25
CA SER A 361 -6.26 -25.46 -8.57
C SER A 361 -7.19 -26.59 -9.07
N MET A 362 -7.99 -27.17 -8.18
CA MET A 362 -8.97 -28.22 -8.50
C MET A 362 -10.37 -27.68 -8.76
N GLY A 363 -10.58 -26.36 -8.62
CA GLY A 363 -11.88 -25.72 -8.76
C GLY A 363 -12.72 -25.76 -7.48
N THR A 364 -12.12 -26.10 -6.35
CA THR A 364 -12.80 -26.13 -5.05
C THR A 364 -12.69 -24.78 -4.37
N THR A 365 -13.81 -24.24 -3.90
CA THR A 365 -13.80 -22.99 -3.13
C THR A 365 -13.18 -23.21 -1.75
N LEU A 366 -12.18 -22.39 -1.40
CA LEU A 366 -11.51 -22.41 -0.11
C LEU A 366 -12.27 -21.53 0.89
N GLY A 367 -13.25 -22.13 1.54
CA GLY A 367 -14.15 -21.43 2.46
C GLY A 367 -15.38 -20.82 1.78
N SER A 368 -16.07 -19.91 2.48
CA SER A 368 -17.19 -19.12 1.95
C SER A 368 -16.71 -17.81 1.35
N LYS A 369 -17.55 -17.20 0.46
CA LYS A 369 -17.31 -15.83 0.01
C LYS A 369 -17.09 -14.90 1.21
N LYS A 370 -16.13 -14.01 1.11
CA LYS A 370 -15.78 -13.02 2.13
C LYS A 370 -16.18 -11.64 1.66
N GLU A 371 -16.65 -10.83 2.58
CA GLU A 371 -16.90 -9.42 2.34
C GLU A 371 -15.59 -8.66 2.39
N ILE A 372 -15.25 -7.96 1.30
CA ILE A 372 -14.03 -7.16 1.15
C ILE A 372 -14.30 -5.72 1.56
N ALA A 373 -15.44 -5.18 1.12
CA ALA A 373 -15.88 -3.84 1.45
C ALA A 373 -17.41 -3.73 1.37
N VAL A 374 -17.96 -2.76 2.10
CA VAL A 374 -19.41 -2.48 2.17
C VAL A 374 -19.64 -0.99 2.04
N TRP A 375 -20.63 -0.62 1.23
CA TRP A 375 -21.07 0.76 1.06
C TRP A 375 -22.56 0.89 1.33
N HIS A 376 -22.93 1.98 1.97
CA HIS A 376 -24.32 2.36 2.25
C HIS A 376 -24.70 3.59 1.43
N ASP A 377 -25.98 3.72 1.06
CA ASP A 377 -26.56 4.94 0.47
C ASP A 377 -25.82 5.46 -0.78
N LEU A 378 -26.03 4.92 -1.95
CA LEU A 378 -25.51 5.43 -3.24
C LEU A 378 -23.98 5.73 -3.29
N GLN A 379 -23.22 5.34 -2.27
CA GLN A 379 -21.76 5.57 -2.17
C GLN A 379 -20.92 4.49 -2.87
N MET A 380 -21.49 3.84 -3.88
CA MET A 380 -20.84 2.73 -4.58
C MET A 380 -19.64 3.21 -5.39
N PRO A 381 -18.55 2.44 -5.40
CA PRO A 381 -17.47 2.67 -6.34
C PRO A 381 -17.95 2.46 -7.78
N VAL A 382 -17.44 3.26 -8.69
CA VAL A 382 -17.74 3.13 -10.12
C VAL A 382 -17.02 1.92 -10.72
N ASP A 383 -15.82 1.62 -10.22
CA ASP A 383 -14.98 0.49 -10.60
C ASP A 383 -13.98 0.17 -9.48
N PHE A 384 -13.40 -1.02 -9.52
CA PHE A 384 -12.34 -1.44 -8.61
C PHE A 384 -11.21 -2.11 -9.40
N GLU A 385 -9.97 -2.00 -8.91
CA GLU A 385 -8.83 -2.75 -9.43
C GLU A 385 -8.55 -3.97 -8.56
N PHE A 386 -8.08 -5.05 -9.19
CA PHE A 386 -7.80 -6.30 -8.52
C PHE A 386 -6.54 -6.93 -9.09
N VAL A 387 -5.50 -7.05 -8.27
CA VAL A 387 -4.17 -7.51 -8.70
C VAL A 387 -3.63 -8.58 -7.74
N PRO A 388 -2.86 -9.57 -8.21
CA PRO A 388 -2.26 -10.57 -7.33
C PRO A 388 -1.16 -9.91 -6.49
N ASP A 389 -0.98 -10.40 -5.25
CA ASP A 389 0.13 -9.98 -4.38
C ASP A 389 1.42 -10.77 -4.60
N PHE A 390 1.39 -11.77 -5.48
CA PHE A 390 2.47 -12.73 -5.75
C PHE A 390 2.94 -13.51 -4.50
N LYS A 391 2.16 -13.50 -3.43
CA LYS A 391 2.38 -14.26 -2.17
C LYS A 391 1.23 -15.22 -1.86
N GLY A 392 0.27 -15.29 -2.78
CA GLY A 392 -0.89 -16.16 -2.69
C GLY A 392 -2.18 -15.47 -2.27
N GLY A 393 -2.16 -14.17 -2.07
CA GLY A 393 -3.29 -13.30 -1.83
C GLY A 393 -3.51 -12.31 -3.00
N ALA A 394 -4.25 -11.22 -2.75
CA ALA A 394 -4.56 -10.21 -3.75
C ALA A 394 -4.83 -8.83 -3.13
N PHE A 395 -4.48 -7.77 -3.84
CA PHE A 395 -4.90 -6.41 -3.52
C PHE A 395 -6.14 -6.02 -4.32
N VAL A 396 -6.98 -5.24 -3.67
CA VAL A 396 -8.15 -4.59 -4.28
C VAL A 396 -8.06 -3.09 -3.99
N SER A 397 -8.37 -2.23 -4.96
CA SER A 397 -8.50 -0.79 -4.74
C SER A 397 -9.74 -0.24 -5.44
N TRP A 398 -10.29 0.85 -4.89
CA TRP A 398 -11.48 1.52 -5.41
C TRP A 398 -11.47 3.01 -5.07
N THR A 399 -12.31 3.76 -5.78
CA THR A 399 -12.65 5.13 -5.38
C THR A 399 -14.06 5.13 -4.80
N GLN A 400 -14.26 5.82 -3.68
CA GLN A 400 -15.58 5.96 -3.06
C GLN A 400 -15.86 7.40 -2.65
N PRO A 401 -17.12 7.84 -2.65
CA PRO A 401 -17.52 9.14 -2.13
C PRO A 401 -17.19 9.25 -0.63
N SER A 402 -16.54 10.33 -0.20
CA SER A 402 -16.15 10.56 1.19
C SER A 402 -17.00 11.61 1.90
N LEU A 403 -17.68 12.50 1.17
CA LEU A 403 -18.57 13.53 1.73
C LEU A 403 -19.74 13.82 0.80
N LEU A 404 -20.97 13.75 1.36
CA LEU A 404 -22.13 14.40 0.79
C LEU A 404 -22.07 15.89 1.17
N ASN A 405 -22.02 16.78 0.19
CA ASN A 405 -22.16 18.20 0.45
C ASN A 405 -23.57 18.47 1.02
N PRO A 406 -23.74 19.02 2.25
CA PRO A 406 -25.02 19.22 2.89
C PRO A 406 -25.91 20.29 2.21
N VAL A 407 -25.48 20.90 1.12
CA VAL A 407 -26.19 22.02 0.44
C VAL A 407 -26.65 21.65 -0.97
N GLY A 408 -27.05 20.41 -1.22
CA GLY A 408 -27.93 20.08 -2.38
C GLY A 408 -27.34 20.24 -3.79
N ASN A 409 -26.08 20.61 -3.96
CA ASN A 409 -25.34 20.55 -5.21
C ASN A 409 -24.33 19.40 -5.12
N VAL A 410 -24.56 18.37 -5.92
CA VAL A 410 -23.85 17.09 -5.94
C VAL A 410 -22.42 17.30 -6.48
N TYR A 411 -21.52 17.74 -5.62
CA TYR A 411 -20.10 17.52 -5.83
C TYR A 411 -19.68 16.42 -4.86
N GLU A 412 -19.67 15.20 -5.37
CA GLU A 412 -19.15 14.05 -4.65
C GLU A 412 -17.64 14.18 -4.59
N ILE A 413 -17.09 14.20 -3.39
CA ILE A 413 -15.62 14.09 -3.19
C ILE A 413 -15.33 12.61 -3.14
N TYR A 414 -14.44 12.15 -4.02
CA TYR A 414 -14.02 10.76 -4.07
C TYR A 414 -12.60 10.62 -3.52
N ASP A 415 -12.43 9.65 -2.66
CA ASP A 415 -11.14 9.24 -2.09
C ASP A 415 -10.75 7.84 -2.60
N VAL A 416 -9.45 7.54 -2.58
CA VAL A 416 -8.91 6.23 -2.99
C VAL A 416 -8.69 5.35 -1.77
N TYR A 417 -9.27 4.16 -1.81
CA TYR A 417 -9.14 3.12 -0.78
C TYR A 417 -8.57 1.83 -1.35
N ALA A 418 -8.04 0.99 -0.46
CA ALA A 418 -7.59 -0.34 -0.82
C ALA A 418 -7.85 -1.35 0.30
N GLN A 419 -7.87 -2.63 -0.05
CA GLN A 419 -7.94 -3.78 0.81
C GLN A 419 -6.93 -4.83 0.35
N HIS A 420 -6.43 -5.63 1.28
CA HIS A 420 -5.62 -6.79 0.97
C HIS A 420 -6.34 -8.06 1.43
N LEU A 421 -6.48 -9.01 0.50
CA LEU A 421 -6.95 -10.35 0.77
C LEU A 421 -5.75 -11.26 1.02
N LEU A 422 -5.77 -11.95 2.14
CA LEU A 422 -4.77 -12.92 2.50
C LEU A 422 -5.04 -14.27 1.78
N THR A 423 -4.08 -15.18 1.83
CA THR A 423 -4.17 -16.51 1.22
C THR A 423 -5.37 -17.34 1.66
N ASP A 424 -5.89 -17.11 2.88
CA ASP A 424 -7.09 -17.75 3.41
C ASP A 424 -8.40 -17.05 3.02
N GLY A 425 -8.31 -15.99 2.20
CA GLY A 425 -9.43 -15.15 1.78
C GLY A 425 -9.92 -14.17 2.84
N SER A 426 -9.27 -14.06 4.01
CA SER A 426 -9.56 -13.02 5.00
C SER A 426 -9.01 -11.66 4.55
N THR A 427 -9.54 -10.57 5.10
CA THR A 427 -9.08 -9.21 4.82
C THR A 427 -8.07 -8.74 5.87
N GLU A 428 -7.02 -8.06 5.43
CA GLU A 428 -5.99 -7.50 6.32
C GLU A 428 -6.45 -6.19 6.96
N PHE A 429 -7.13 -5.33 6.18
CA PHE A 429 -7.61 -4.02 6.65
C PHE A 429 -9.08 -4.09 7.11
N PRO A 430 -9.61 -3.06 7.79
CA PRO A 430 -11.04 -2.96 8.10
C PRO A 430 -11.92 -3.04 6.84
N LEU A 431 -13.19 -3.43 6.98
CA LEU A 431 -14.14 -3.50 5.85
C LEU A 431 -14.41 -2.16 5.17
N SER A 432 -14.11 -1.03 5.83
CA SER A 432 -14.11 0.29 5.21
C SER A 432 -12.92 0.53 4.26
N GLY A 433 -11.96 -0.40 4.20
CA GLY A 433 -10.70 -0.26 3.48
C GLY A 433 -9.67 0.61 4.19
N GLN A 434 -8.45 0.54 3.70
CA GLN A 434 -7.34 1.42 4.08
C GLN A 434 -7.35 2.63 3.15
N PRO A 435 -7.43 3.88 3.64
CA PRO A 435 -7.32 5.05 2.78
C PRO A 435 -5.91 5.13 2.17
N VAL A 436 -5.86 5.23 0.84
CA VAL A 436 -4.65 5.44 0.04
C VAL A 436 -4.48 6.91 -0.28
N SER A 437 -5.59 7.61 -0.61
CA SER A 437 -5.66 9.06 -0.70
C SER A 437 -6.94 9.56 -0.06
N SER A 438 -6.80 10.57 0.78
CA SER A 438 -7.86 11.38 1.38
C SER A 438 -7.49 12.87 1.31
N ALA A 439 -6.83 13.25 0.21
CA ALA A 439 -6.48 14.64 -0.04
C ALA A 439 -7.75 15.48 -0.32
N PRO A 440 -7.70 16.81 -0.12
CA PRO A 440 -8.84 17.67 -0.41
C PRO A 440 -9.35 17.51 -1.85
N LEU A 441 -10.66 17.63 -2.03
CA LEU A 441 -11.34 17.47 -3.30
C LEU A 441 -11.25 16.02 -3.84
N THR A 442 -11.40 15.83 -5.13
CA THR A 442 -11.70 14.53 -5.73
C THR A 442 -10.50 13.85 -6.33
N GLN A 443 -10.40 12.54 -6.15
CA GLN A 443 -9.48 11.62 -6.79
C GLN A 443 -10.25 10.66 -7.70
N TYR A 444 -9.84 10.58 -9.00
CA TYR A 444 -10.51 9.76 -10.01
C TYR A 444 -9.53 8.85 -10.76
N TYR A 445 -10.10 7.86 -11.45
CA TYR A 445 -9.37 6.99 -12.39
C TYR A 445 -8.18 6.28 -11.75
N GLN A 446 -8.38 5.81 -10.52
CA GLN A 446 -7.35 5.03 -9.85
C GLN A 446 -7.02 3.75 -10.63
N GLN A 447 -5.75 3.43 -10.69
CA GLN A 447 -5.22 2.20 -11.25
C GLN A 447 -4.21 1.59 -10.28
N MET A 448 -4.09 0.28 -10.30
CA MET A 448 -3.22 -0.45 -9.39
C MET A 448 -2.48 -1.56 -10.12
N VAL A 449 -1.22 -1.72 -9.80
CA VAL A 449 -0.40 -2.88 -10.17
C VAL A 449 0.33 -3.38 -8.94
N CYS A 450 0.81 -4.62 -8.97
CA CYS A 450 1.68 -5.15 -7.94
C CYS A 450 2.98 -5.65 -8.57
N ASP A 451 4.10 -5.38 -7.91
CA ASP A 451 5.39 -5.93 -8.33
C ASP A 451 5.58 -7.37 -7.81
N SER A 452 6.60 -8.06 -8.31
CA SER A 452 6.90 -9.45 -7.90
C SER A 452 7.33 -9.58 -6.43
N ASN A 453 7.64 -8.48 -5.74
CA ASN A 453 7.97 -8.44 -4.31
C ASN A 453 6.71 -8.33 -3.43
N GLY A 454 5.55 -8.09 -4.01
CA GLY A 454 4.29 -7.90 -3.29
C GLY A 454 4.05 -6.46 -2.87
N VAL A 455 4.63 -5.49 -3.57
CA VAL A 455 4.35 -4.05 -3.39
C VAL A 455 3.31 -3.63 -4.41
N ALA A 456 2.12 -3.26 -3.95
CA ALA A 456 1.12 -2.65 -4.82
C ALA A 456 1.44 -1.16 -5.01
N ILE A 457 1.42 -0.70 -6.26
CA ILE A 457 1.62 0.69 -6.65
C ILE A 457 0.32 1.18 -7.27
N LEU A 458 -0.17 2.31 -6.76
CA LEU A 458 -1.40 2.95 -7.22
C LEU A 458 -1.08 4.33 -7.81
N ALA A 459 -1.82 4.71 -8.85
CA ALA A 459 -1.79 6.06 -9.40
C ALA A 459 -3.22 6.52 -9.73
N TRP A 460 -3.47 7.84 -9.62
CA TRP A 460 -4.79 8.43 -9.88
C TRP A 460 -4.67 9.88 -10.35
N SER A 461 -5.75 10.39 -10.93
CA SER A 461 -5.93 11.81 -11.24
C SER A 461 -6.54 12.52 -10.04
N ASP A 462 -6.02 13.69 -9.67
CA ASP A 462 -6.28 14.37 -8.40
C ASP A 462 -6.44 15.88 -8.62
N ILE A 463 -7.53 16.46 -8.15
CA ILE A 463 -7.82 17.90 -8.28
C ILE A 463 -7.57 18.67 -6.98
N ARG A 464 -6.74 18.16 -6.06
CA ARG A 464 -6.48 18.79 -4.75
C ARG A 464 -6.01 20.24 -4.81
N ASN A 465 -5.43 20.69 -5.92
CA ASN A 465 -5.04 22.08 -6.16
C ASN A 465 -6.25 23.00 -6.49
N GLY A 466 -7.44 22.44 -6.77
CA GLY A 466 -8.67 23.15 -7.07
C GLY A 466 -8.73 23.82 -8.46
N ALA A 467 -7.77 23.58 -9.33
CA ALA A 467 -7.66 24.22 -10.65
C ALA A 467 -7.66 23.22 -11.81
N ASP A 468 -6.81 22.20 -11.74
CA ASP A 468 -6.56 21.20 -12.78
C ASP A 468 -6.31 19.83 -12.17
N PHE A 469 -6.40 18.78 -12.98
CA PHE A 469 -6.09 17.44 -12.54
C PHE A 469 -4.60 17.17 -12.67
N ASP A 470 -3.98 16.87 -11.54
CA ASP A 470 -2.59 16.40 -11.41
C ASP A 470 -2.57 14.87 -11.27
N LEU A 471 -1.38 14.26 -11.40
CA LEU A 471 -1.18 12.85 -11.11
C LEU A 471 -0.41 12.65 -9.80
N TYR A 472 -0.98 11.81 -8.97
CA TYR A 472 -0.35 11.33 -7.73
C TYR A 472 -0.29 9.81 -7.70
N ALA A 473 0.62 9.30 -6.88
CA ALA A 473 0.80 7.87 -6.66
C ALA A 473 1.11 7.55 -5.19
N SER A 474 0.91 6.30 -4.81
CA SER A 474 1.26 5.75 -3.51
C SER A 474 1.56 4.27 -3.61
N THR A 475 2.08 3.67 -2.55
CA THR A 475 2.30 2.22 -2.45
C THR A 475 1.60 1.63 -1.25
N LEU A 476 1.20 0.37 -1.41
CA LEU A 476 0.86 -0.55 -0.33
C LEU A 476 1.81 -1.73 -0.41
N SER A 477 2.48 -2.06 0.67
CA SER A 477 3.37 -3.21 0.70
C SER A 477 2.89 -4.25 1.70
N LEU A 478 3.07 -5.53 1.35
CA LEU A 478 2.92 -6.66 2.28
C LEU A 478 4.03 -6.69 3.34
N GLN A 479 4.99 -5.80 3.27
CA GLN A 479 5.94 -5.72 4.35
C GLN A 479 5.16 -5.34 5.60
N SER A 480 5.21 -6.28 6.58
CA SER A 480 5.11 -5.89 7.97
C SER A 480 5.55 -4.46 8.10
N ALA A 481 4.69 -3.62 8.67
CA ALA A 481 4.94 -2.20 8.89
C ALA A 481 6.44 -1.97 9.04
N LEU A 482 6.98 -1.04 8.24
CA LEU A 482 8.37 -0.61 8.44
C LEU A 482 8.51 -0.43 9.94
N PRO A 483 9.54 -1.00 10.58
CA PRO A 483 9.71 -0.87 12.02
C PRO A 483 9.51 0.59 12.36
N VAL A 484 8.69 0.88 13.37
CA VAL A 484 8.41 2.25 13.81
C VAL A 484 9.73 3.03 13.83
N THR A 485 9.82 4.12 13.11
CA THR A 485 11.03 4.94 13.13
C THR A 485 11.17 5.59 14.50
N TRP A 486 12.11 5.11 15.28
CA TRP A 486 12.45 5.65 16.60
C TRP A 486 13.08 7.02 16.45
N LEU A 487 12.37 8.09 16.82
CA LEU A 487 12.93 9.45 16.81
C LEU A 487 13.72 9.71 18.08
N SER A 488 13.19 9.31 19.24
CA SER A 488 13.88 9.45 20.52
C SER A 488 13.49 8.34 21.50
N PHE A 489 14.41 7.99 22.40
CA PHE A 489 14.10 7.21 23.60
C PHE A 489 15.02 7.67 24.73
N SER A 490 14.46 8.13 25.83
CA SER A 490 15.17 8.68 26.98
C SER A 490 14.54 8.24 28.31
N GLY A 491 15.33 8.31 29.37
CA GLY A 491 14.88 8.02 30.73
C GLY A 491 15.50 8.97 31.72
N LEU A 492 14.70 9.45 32.66
CA LEU A 492 15.10 10.36 33.73
C LEU A 492 14.69 9.77 35.08
N ALA A 493 15.64 9.66 36.02
CA ALA A 493 15.33 9.33 37.41
C ALA A 493 14.65 10.54 38.09
N VAL A 494 13.45 10.35 38.60
CA VAL A 494 12.66 11.36 39.30
C VAL A 494 12.24 10.80 40.64
N GLN A 495 12.86 11.30 41.72
CA GLN A 495 12.66 10.77 43.08
C GLN A 495 12.92 9.25 43.16
N SER A 496 11.91 8.46 43.49
CA SER A 496 11.99 6.99 43.60
C SER A 496 11.54 6.26 42.34
N ALA A 497 11.26 6.99 41.23
CA ALA A 497 10.76 6.44 39.98
C ALA A 497 11.69 6.77 38.80
N VAL A 498 11.45 6.14 37.65
CA VAL A 498 12.08 6.49 36.37
C VAL A 498 10.99 6.85 35.37
N LEU A 499 11.05 8.07 34.85
CA LEU A 499 10.21 8.52 33.76
C LEU A 499 10.90 8.20 32.45
N LEU A 500 10.29 7.34 31.66
CA LEU A 500 10.68 7.01 30.29
C LEU A 500 9.85 7.83 29.31
N LYS A 501 10.50 8.39 28.29
CA LYS A 501 9.83 9.09 27.18
C LYS A 501 10.41 8.61 25.85
N TRP A 502 9.55 8.47 24.86
CA TRP A 502 9.96 8.15 23.50
C TRP A 502 9.05 8.81 22.48
N GLU A 503 9.59 8.97 21.30
CA GLU A 503 8.92 9.53 20.15
C GLU A 503 9.15 8.62 18.95
N THR A 504 8.14 8.50 18.15
CA THR A 504 8.10 7.68 16.94
C THR A 504 7.61 8.52 15.77
N ALA A 505 7.98 8.13 14.55
CA ALA A 505 7.39 8.67 13.32
C ALA A 505 6.67 7.53 12.59
N ASP A 506 5.53 7.90 11.96
CA ASP A 506 4.80 7.07 11.01
C ASP A 506 4.45 5.67 11.53
N GLU A 507 3.69 5.61 12.62
CA GLU A 507 3.20 4.37 13.18
C GLU A 507 2.10 3.77 12.29
N ILE A 508 2.40 2.63 11.68
CA ILE A 508 1.46 1.85 10.86
C ILE A 508 1.45 0.41 11.39
N ASN A 509 0.25 -0.16 11.59
CA ASN A 509 0.06 -1.53 12.07
C ASN A 509 0.76 -1.84 13.41
N ASN A 510 1.06 -0.84 14.21
CA ASN A 510 1.71 -1.00 15.50
C ASN A 510 0.67 -1.28 16.59
N LYS A 511 0.74 -2.46 17.21
CA LYS A 511 -0.10 -2.81 18.37
C LYS A 511 0.27 -1.99 19.60
N GLY A 512 1.58 -1.71 19.77
CA GLY A 512 2.10 -0.94 20.90
C GLY A 512 3.50 -1.33 21.32
N PHE A 513 3.87 -0.87 22.51
CA PHE A 513 5.22 -0.97 23.05
C PHE A 513 5.19 -1.71 24.40
N ILE A 514 5.92 -2.82 24.48
CA ILE A 514 6.21 -3.50 25.75
C ILE A 514 7.45 -2.82 26.35
N ILE A 515 7.29 -2.23 27.52
CA ILE A 515 8.38 -1.59 28.26
C ILE A 515 9.14 -2.68 29.03
N GLN A 516 10.44 -2.79 28.80
CA GLN A 516 11.28 -3.81 29.41
C GLN A 516 12.40 -3.18 30.23
N ARG A 517 12.71 -3.80 31.39
CA ARG A 517 13.77 -3.39 32.30
C ARG A 517 14.73 -4.54 32.58
N SER A 518 16.00 -4.23 32.80
CA SER A 518 17.05 -5.16 33.16
C SER A 518 17.99 -4.59 34.21
N ALA A 519 18.53 -5.45 35.06
CA ALA A 519 19.59 -5.12 36.01
C ALA A 519 21.00 -5.14 35.37
N ASN A 520 21.19 -5.96 34.32
CA ASN A 520 22.49 -6.28 33.73
C ASN A 520 22.63 -5.88 32.25
N GLY A 521 21.52 -5.44 31.62
CA GLY A 521 21.48 -5.09 30.18
C GLY A 521 21.38 -6.28 29.22
N THR A 522 21.26 -7.51 29.73
CA THR A 522 21.18 -8.73 28.90
C THR A 522 19.87 -9.49 29.09
N SER A 523 19.40 -9.64 30.33
CA SER A 523 18.11 -10.28 30.63
C SER A 523 17.11 -9.19 30.97
N PHE A 524 15.98 -9.14 30.25
CA PHE A 524 14.97 -8.11 30.37
C PHE A 524 13.62 -8.68 30.80
N ASP A 525 12.99 -8.04 31.78
CA ASP A 525 11.64 -8.32 32.23
C ASP A 525 10.67 -7.26 31.73
N SER A 526 9.47 -7.68 31.31
CA SER A 526 8.40 -6.75 30.93
C SER A 526 7.81 -6.10 32.17
N ILE A 527 7.75 -4.76 32.18
CA ILE A 527 7.23 -3.96 33.30
C ILE A 527 5.98 -3.16 32.94
N GLY A 528 5.56 -3.16 31.68
CA GLY A 528 4.36 -2.49 31.24
C GLY A 528 4.14 -2.60 29.74
N PHE A 529 2.96 -2.11 29.29
CA PHE A 529 2.57 -2.02 27.90
C PHE A 529 1.93 -0.64 27.63
N LYS A 530 2.23 -0.04 26.49
CA LYS A 530 1.63 1.20 26.03
C LYS A 530 1.06 1.00 24.62
N PRO A 531 -0.26 1.11 24.40
CA PRO A 531 -0.85 1.01 23.07
C PRO A 531 -0.29 2.08 22.12
N ALA A 532 -0.15 1.73 20.86
CA ALA A 532 0.21 2.66 19.79
C ALA A 532 -0.94 3.61 19.46
N SER A 533 -0.63 4.79 18.93
CA SER A 533 -1.64 5.74 18.44
C SER A 533 -2.08 5.44 17.02
N ASN A 534 -1.19 4.85 16.19
CA ASN A 534 -1.38 4.60 14.77
C ASN A 534 -1.88 5.84 14.01
N THR A 535 -1.39 7.02 14.40
CA THR A 535 -1.69 8.28 13.72
C THR A 535 -0.54 8.65 12.80
N PRO A 536 -0.82 9.16 11.59
CA PRO A 536 0.22 9.68 10.70
C PRO A 536 1.07 10.76 11.39
N GLY A 537 2.37 10.76 11.12
CA GLY A 537 3.32 11.72 11.65
C GLY A 537 3.92 11.30 13.00
N GLN A 538 4.37 12.30 13.79
CA GLN A 538 5.09 12.07 15.03
C GLN A 538 4.14 11.79 16.20
N SER A 539 4.41 10.69 16.92
CA SER A 539 3.72 10.32 18.16
C SER A 539 4.66 10.39 19.35
N SER A 540 4.17 10.83 20.52
CA SER A 540 4.94 10.99 21.76
C SER A 540 4.33 10.18 22.89
N TYR A 541 5.17 9.47 23.63
CA TYR A 541 4.77 8.57 24.70
C TYR A 541 5.55 8.79 25.97
N ALA A 542 4.93 8.42 27.09
CA ALA A 542 5.58 8.38 28.38
C ALA A 542 5.13 7.17 29.20
N PHE A 543 6.05 6.62 29.99
CA PHE A 543 5.79 5.57 30.96
C PHE A 543 6.61 5.83 32.22
N THR A 544 6.01 5.60 33.40
CA THR A 544 6.70 5.78 34.67
C THR A 544 6.90 4.42 35.35
N ASP A 545 8.15 4.01 35.47
CA ASP A 545 8.52 2.88 36.33
C ASP A 545 8.57 3.36 37.80
N ILE A 546 7.56 2.99 38.54
CA ILE A 546 7.40 3.37 39.97
C ILE A 546 8.19 2.48 40.94
N HIS A 547 8.74 1.37 40.43
CA HIS A 547 9.53 0.40 41.23
C HIS A 547 10.86 0.06 40.52
N PRO A 548 11.71 1.06 40.18
CA PRO A 548 12.98 0.77 39.55
C PRO A 548 13.92 0.00 40.49
N LEU A 549 14.84 -0.76 39.89
CA LEU A 549 15.88 -1.44 40.64
C LEU A 549 16.86 -0.42 41.26
N GLN A 550 17.46 -0.73 42.35
CA GLN A 550 18.50 0.12 42.93
C GLN A 550 19.79 0.05 42.11
N GLY A 551 20.37 1.22 41.82
CA GLY A 551 21.57 1.32 40.98
C GLY A 551 21.28 1.46 39.51
N SER A 552 21.94 0.66 38.69
CA SER A 552 21.79 0.74 37.23
C SER A 552 20.52 0.00 36.79
N ASN A 553 19.67 0.70 36.06
CA ASN A 553 18.54 0.14 35.34
C ASN A 553 18.79 0.31 33.84
N PHE A 554 18.65 -0.77 33.10
CA PHE A 554 18.68 -0.74 31.65
C PHE A 554 17.25 -0.89 31.14
N TYR A 555 16.83 -0.01 30.24
CA TYR A 555 15.51 -0.02 29.65
C TYR A 555 15.60 -0.16 28.14
N ARG A 556 14.68 -0.91 27.56
CA ARG A 556 14.39 -0.94 26.14
C ARG A 556 12.90 -1.04 25.92
N LEU A 557 12.47 -0.67 24.74
CA LEU A 557 11.11 -0.87 24.28
C LEU A 557 11.12 -2.04 23.29
N ASN A 558 10.14 -2.91 23.40
CA ASN A 558 9.85 -3.93 22.39
C ASN A 558 8.56 -3.52 21.72
N GLN A 559 8.66 -2.99 20.50
CA GLN A 559 7.53 -2.75 19.63
C GLN A 559 6.91 -4.08 19.25
N VAL A 560 5.60 -4.14 19.20
CA VAL A 560 4.83 -5.31 18.76
C VAL A 560 3.84 -4.84 17.71
N ASP A 561 3.90 -5.40 16.52
CA ASP A 561 2.95 -5.13 15.46
C ASP A 561 1.65 -5.93 15.63
N LEU A 562 0.61 -5.54 14.89
CA LEU A 562 -0.66 -6.26 14.92
C LEU A 562 -0.52 -7.71 14.41
N ASP A 563 0.45 -7.97 13.53
CA ASP A 563 0.79 -9.32 13.05
C ASP A 563 1.69 -10.13 14.01
N GLY A 564 2.06 -9.54 15.16
CA GLY A 564 2.88 -10.17 16.21
C GLY A 564 4.38 -10.09 16.02
N LYS A 565 4.88 -9.48 14.93
CA LYS A 565 6.31 -9.18 14.78
C LYS A 565 6.77 -8.18 15.81
N THR A 566 8.05 -8.25 16.16
CA THR A 566 8.61 -7.38 17.20
C THR A 566 9.94 -6.79 16.82
N GLU A 567 10.18 -5.53 17.24
CA GLU A 567 11.46 -4.85 17.11
C GLU A 567 11.83 -4.11 18.38
N TYR A 568 13.14 -4.05 18.65
CA TYR A 568 13.66 -3.41 19.85
C TYR A 568 14.21 -2.02 19.60
N SER A 569 13.88 -1.08 20.49
CA SER A 569 14.60 0.20 20.57
C SER A 569 16.05 -0.01 21.02
N ARG A 570 16.86 1.04 20.90
CA ARG A 570 18.13 1.08 21.61
C ARG A 570 17.92 0.88 23.12
N THR A 571 18.89 0.26 23.79
CA THR A 571 18.91 0.14 25.25
C THR A 571 19.49 1.44 25.84
N ILE A 572 18.79 1.99 26.81
CA ILE A 572 19.26 3.14 27.61
C ILE A 572 19.56 2.70 29.03
N ARG A 573 20.51 3.40 29.68
CA ARG A 573 20.87 3.16 31.09
C ARG A 573 20.46 4.36 31.94
N VAL A 574 19.71 4.12 33.00
CA VAL A 574 19.31 5.12 33.99
C VAL A 574 19.81 4.65 35.36
N ASN A 575 20.58 5.49 36.04
CA ASN A 575 21.05 5.21 37.39
C ASN A 575 20.07 5.83 38.41
N THR A 576 19.42 4.97 39.16
CA THR A 576 18.67 5.38 40.36
C THR A 576 19.63 5.37 41.52
N ARG A 577 20.10 6.53 41.94
CA ARG A 577 20.78 6.66 43.22
C ARG A 577 19.70 6.60 44.30
N ARG A 578 19.90 5.74 45.33
CA ARG A 578 19.27 5.99 46.58
C ARG A 578 19.85 7.30 47.10
N GLU A 579 19.16 8.40 46.90
CA GLU A 579 19.35 9.53 47.81
C GLU A 579 18.81 9.03 49.12
N ASN A 580 19.73 8.76 50.05
CA ASN A 580 19.38 8.57 51.47
C ASN A 580 18.93 9.96 52.02
N THR A 581 17.99 10.61 51.36
CA THR A 581 17.36 11.84 51.82
C THR A 581 16.29 11.43 52.82
N VAL A 582 16.60 11.72 54.07
CA VAL A 582 15.61 11.67 55.13
C VAL A 582 14.73 12.90 54.96
N GLY A 583 13.43 12.65 54.74
CA GLY A 583 12.41 13.69 54.63
C GLY A 583 11.80 14.01 55.99
N LEU A 584 11.57 15.28 56.28
CA LEU A 584 10.80 15.76 57.45
C LEU A 584 9.53 16.45 56.97
N PHE A 585 8.38 16.03 57.47
CA PHE A 585 7.09 16.67 57.12
C PHE A 585 6.10 16.58 58.31
N PRO A 586 5.12 17.50 58.40
CA PRO A 586 5.05 18.72 57.66
C PRO A 586 6.20 19.67 57.99
N ASN A 587 6.58 20.54 57.09
CA ASN A 587 7.55 21.58 57.36
C ASN A 587 7.13 22.88 56.59
N PRO A 588 6.61 23.89 57.32
CA PRO A 588 6.56 24.06 58.76
C PRO A 588 5.62 23.12 59.51
N ALA A 589 5.88 22.87 60.82
CA ALA A 589 5.15 21.96 61.68
C ALA A 589 4.69 22.63 62.98
N SER A 590 3.51 22.26 63.49
CA SER A 590 2.93 22.81 64.72
C SER A 590 2.89 21.85 65.92
N GLY A 591 2.63 20.56 65.75
CA GLY A 591 2.45 19.58 66.83
C GLY A 591 3.32 18.34 66.69
N GLN A 592 3.28 17.72 65.54
CA GLN A 592 4.03 16.50 65.26
C GLN A 592 4.86 16.65 63.99
N LEU A 593 5.97 15.94 63.97
CA LEU A 593 6.90 15.90 62.84
C LEU A 593 7.15 14.44 62.47
N PHE A 594 7.01 14.09 61.22
CA PHE A 594 7.29 12.77 60.70
C PHE A 594 8.62 12.74 59.97
N LEU A 595 9.47 11.85 60.36
CA LEU A 595 10.76 11.60 59.76
C LEU A 595 10.66 10.30 58.96
N GLN A 596 10.82 10.39 57.64
CA GLN A 596 10.72 9.28 56.71
C GLN A 596 12.00 9.12 55.90
N GLY A 597 12.38 7.86 55.64
CA GLY A 597 13.59 7.52 54.89
C GLY A 597 14.39 6.40 55.55
N ASN A 598 15.70 6.41 55.35
CA ASN A 598 16.58 5.41 56.01
C ASN A 598 16.85 5.82 57.48
N VAL A 599 15.83 5.67 58.32
CA VAL A 599 15.86 6.05 59.75
C VAL A 599 15.75 4.84 60.67
N ALA A 600 15.66 3.64 60.12
CA ALA A 600 15.65 2.40 60.95
C ALA A 600 17.00 2.26 61.68
N ASN A 601 16.95 1.79 62.93
CA ASN A 601 18.09 1.58 63.80
C ASN A 601 19.02 2.80 63.91
N SER A 602 18.47 4.02 63.89
CA SER A 602 19.22 5.29 63.88
C SER A 602 19.09 6.02 65.23
N ILE A 603 20.12 6.80 65.56
CA ILE A 603 20.06 7.80 66.63
C ILE A 603 19.64 9.12 66.01
N ILE A 604 18.54 9.65 66.46
CA ILE A 604 17.94 10.90 65.95
C ILE A 604 18.08 11.97 67.04
N CYS A 605 18.86 12.98 66.79
CA CYS A 605 19.08 14.10 67.71
C CYS A 605 18.43 15.37 67.14
N MET A 606 17.69 16.09 67.96
CA MET A 606 17.11 17.39 67.65
C MET A 606 17.90 18.49 68.32
N TYR A 607 18.17 19.56 67.55
CA TYR A 607 18.94 20.72 68.02
C TYR A 607 18.16 22.01 67.75
N ALA A 608 18.28 22.97 68.68
CA ALA A 608 17.88 24.34 68.48
C ALA A 608 18.86 25.04 67.53
N GLN A 609 18.51 26.26 67.08
CA GLN A 609 19.32 27.05 66.15
C GLN A 609 20.69 27.44 66.75
N ASP A 610 20.79 27.51 68.07
CA ASP A 610 22.02 27.76 68.83
C ASP A 610 22.93 26.52 69.01
N GLY A 611 22.56 25.39 68.44
CA GLY A 611 23.29 24.10 68.53
C GLY A 611 23.01 23.31 69.79
N ARG A 612 22.19 23.76 70.69
CA ARG A 612 21.82 23.05 71.94
C ARG A 612 20.94 21.84 71.61
N ARG A 613 21.34 20.65 72.05
CA ARG A 613 20.53 19.42 71.88
C ARG A 613 19.27 19.49 72.75
N ILE A 614 18.11 19.25 72.11
CA ILE A 614 16.79 19.28 72.75
C ILE A 614 16.28 17.91 73.05
N LYS A 615 16.44 16.95 72.13
CA LYS A 615 15.86 15.60 72.23
C LYS A 615 16.74 14.61 71.51
N GLU A 616 16.80 13.40 72.08
CA GLU A 616 17.40 12.21 71.43
C GLU A 616 16.36 11.12 71.37
N ILE A 617 16.24 10.45 70.22
CA ILE A 617 15.33 9.37 69.98
C ILE A 617 16.13 8.26 69.30
N ARG A 618 15.92 7.02 69.70
CA ARG A 618 16.45 5.84 69.02
C ARG A 618 15.30 5.20 68.23
N SER A 619 15.42 5.14 66.92
CA SER A 619 14.45 4.47 66.08
C SER A 619 14.64 2.98 66.17
N GLY A 620 13.54 2.21 66.17
CA GLY A 620 13.55 0.76 65.97
C GLY A 620 13.69 0.44 64.46
N SER A 621 13.13 -0.68 64.05
CA SER A 621 13.15 -1.13 62.64
C SER A 621 12.21 -0.36 61.69
N SER A 622 11.48 0.65 62.20
CA SER A 622 10.54 1.45 61.40
C SER A 622 11.25 2.41 60.50
N GLN A 623 10.75 2.55 59.27
CA GLN A 623 11.22 3.55 58.30
C GLN A 623 10.55 4.93 58.47
N VAL A 624 9.62 5.07 59.39
CA VAL A 624 8.97 6.33 59.74
C VAL A 624 9.05 6.52 61.26
N VAL A 625 9.53 7.66 61.71
CA VAL A 625 9.60 8.03 63.13
C VAL A 625 8.77 9.30 63.37
N THR A 626 7.82 9.21 64.32
CA THR A 626 7.01 10.36 64.70
C THR A 626 7.67 11.05 65.92
N ILE A 627 7.85 12.37 65.80
CA ILE A 627 8.46 13.20 66.83
C ILE A 627 7.43 14.21 67.29
N ASP A 628 7.09 14.17 68.57
CA ASP A 628 6.27 15.20 69.18
C ASP A 628 7.12 16.46 69.43
N ILE A 629 6.66 17.56 68.84
CA ILE A 629 7.27 18.89 68.91
C ILE A 629 6.33 19.94 69.51
N SER A 630 5.19 19.52 70.09
CA SER A 630 4.18 20.44 70.65
C SER A 630 4.72 21.35 71.73
N GLY A 631 5.70 20.90 72.54
CA GLY A 631 6.35 21.67 73.58
C GLY A 631 7.46 22.59 73.13
N LEU A 632 7.74 22.71 71.81
CA LEU A 632 8.78 23.62 71.31
C LEU A 632 8.20 25.02 71.01
N MET A 633 9.00 26.03 71.25
CA MET A 633 8.69 27.42 70.81
C MET A 633 8.82 27.54 69.31
N ALA A 634 8.08 28.46 68.70
CA ALA A 634 8.21 28.76 67.30
C ALA A 634 9.67 29.15 66.94
N GLY A 635 10.22 28.57 65.87
CA GLY A 635 11.62 28.80 65.53
C GLY A 635 12.19 27.74 64.56
N ILE A 636 13.48 27.88 64.28
CA ILE A 636 14.25 27.00 63.41
C ILE A 636 14.92 25.91 64.24
N TYR A 637 14.80 24.68 63.78
CA TYR A 637 15.39 23.50 64.42
C TYR A 637 16.07 22.61 63.40
N TYR A 638 16.99 21.77 63.86
CA TYR A 638 17.73 20.82 63.07
C TYR A 638 17.55 19.41 63.65
N VAL A 639 17.34 18.45 62.77
CA VAL A 639 17.30 17.00 63.16
C VAL A 639 18.49 16.34 62.49
N SER A 640 19.39 15.81 63.30
CA SER A 640 20.52 15.00 62.87
C SER A 640 20.21 13.54 63.07
N ILE A 641 20.40 12.74 62.05
CA ILE A 641 20.15 11.30 62.01
C ILE A 641 21.49 10.59 61.81
N THR A 642 21.86 9.74 62.76
CA THR A 642 23.06 8.89 62.68
C THR A 642 22.60 7.46 62.56
N ASN A 643 22.78 6.86 61.42
CA ASN A 643 22.46 5.48 61.19
C ASN A 643 23.49 4.54 61.88
N ALA A 644 23.03 3.51 62.58
CA ALA A 644 23.92 2.64 63.34
C ALA A 644 24.76 1.73 62.45
N ASP A 645 24.26 1.39 61.24
CA ASP A 645 24.89 0.43 60.32
C ASP A 645 26.05 1.07 59.54
N ASP A 646 25.89 2.28 58.99
CA ASP A 646 26.85 2.92 58.11
C ASP A 646 27.51 4.16 58.74
N LYS A 647 27.14 4.52 59.99
CA LYS A 647 27.60 5.74 60.74
C LYS A 647 27.44 7.06 59.95
N LYS A 648 26.62 7.05 58.89
CA LYS A 648 26.36 8.23 58.09
C LYS A 648 25.46 9.19 58.83
N VAL A 649 25.83 10.47 58.88
CA VAL A 649 25.08 11.55 59.52
C VAL A 649 24.35 12.34 58.44
N SER A 650 23.03 12.42 58.58
CA SER A 650 22.19 13.32 57.74
C SER A 650 21.55 14.35 58.66
N THR A 651 21.54 15.62 58.23
CA THR A 651 20.92 16.72 59.00
C THR A 651 19.86 17.41 58.13
N VAL A 652 18.66 17.54 58.70
CA VAL A 652 17.51 18.17 58.03
C VAL A 652 16.97 19.29 58.91
N LYS A 653 16.66 20.45 58.27
CA LYS A 653 16.10 21.62 58.92
C LYS A 653 14.57 21.56 58.88
N PHE A 654 13.90 21.99 59.97
CA PHE A 654 12.49 22.28 59.94
C PHE A 654 12.15 23.59 60.69
N ILE A 655 10.95 24.10 60.45
CA ILE A 655 10.41 25.32 61.05
C ILE A 655 9.25 24.91 61.93
N LYS A 656 9.33 25.22 63.22
CA LYS A 656 8.22 25.12 64.17
C LYS A 656 7.40 26.38 64.13
N GLN A 657 6.09 26.25 63.90
CA GLN A 657 5.09 27.32 64.01
C GLN A 657 4.43 27.32 65.36
#